data_a273c3f1b54c43796993970207af2c76
#
_entry.id   a273c3f1b54c43796993970207af2c76
#
_cell.length_a   1.000
_cell.length_b   1.000
_cell.length_c   1.000
_cell.angle_alpha   90.00
_cell.angle_beta   90.00
_cell.angle_gamma   90.00
#
_symmetry.space_group_name_H-M   'P 1'
#
loop_
_entity.id
_entity.type
_entity.pdbx_description
1 polymer ?
#
loop_
_entity_poly.entity_id
_entity_poly.type
_entity_poly.pdbx_seq_one_letter_code
_entity_poly.pdbx_strand_id
1 'polypeptide(L)'
;MQRIRPFVAVFLTGLIMTPAGLAQEVTSALASSKPEVPLAPGTGFINSFTRNFRQPDIAPAYLGNSPRLESLIRAGNLYLSLEDAIAVALENNLDIELSRYGPQIAQADYLRAKAGGLLRGVPTAVRAGATSALSQAGGSGGQGTGGGGGAGLSGTSDAGGTVITQTGVAVPNLDPVFFFASTLGHSSRPQANTITTGRTALVFDSRSWQSGYQQSFLTGTTVSLGWNNSNVRTNNPLNDLNPNTSSNIQMQLTQRLLQGFGLAVNNRNIRVAQNNLRVSDLVFKQQVMTTIAGVVNLYWDLVSFNEDFKVRKQAVDVAVKFYEDNKKQVEIGTLAPIEIVRAEARVAQAQQDLTNAETSLMQQETILKNALSRTGVASPTIADARVIPTDALTQPRHDTIDGLKDLVDRALAQRPDLQQAQIQMDNTKIGIAGSRSQLLPSLDLNASFQNNALTGTINDVTLPGGGLPNRNPDPYFIGGYGNALAQLFRRNFPDYSVGFQLNIPINNRTARADYIRDQLQYRQQQLTFQRQVNDMRVNVQNALTALIQARARYEAAVKERQLQEQTLDAENKKYALGASTAFQVVQTQRDLAQAQASEVAALANYSRARVQLDLNTASILEKYGVDIVDARSGKSPRPVASNQR
;
A
#
# COMPACT_ATOMS: atom_id res chain seq x y z
N MET A 1 8.39 -0.04 -64.24
CA MET A 1 8.46 -1.08 -63.20
C MET A 1 9.92 -1.45 -62.98
N GLN A 2 10.54 -0.91 -61.96
CA GLN A 2 11.76 -1.38 -61.29
C GLN A 2 12.47 -0.18 -60.66
N ARG A 3 12.63 -0.25 -59.35
CA ARG A 3 13.37 0.63 -58.43
C ARG A 3 12.51 1.46 -57.46
N ILE A 4 11.79 0.75 -56.56
CA ILE A 4 11.41 1.24 -55.24
C ILE A 4 11.56 0.08 -54.26
N ARG A 5 12.79 -0.20 -53.87
CA ARG A 5 13.19 -0.94 -52.66
C ARG A 5 14.68 -0.56 -52.48
N PRO A 6 15.06 0.18 -51.47
CA PRO A 6 15.34 -0.37 -50.15
C PRO A 6 15.24 0.65 -48.99
N PHE A 7 14.17 1.38 -48.81
CA PHE A 7 14.07 2.30 -47.66
C PHE A 7 13.16 1.83 -46.51
N VAL A 8 12.41 0.72 -46.73
CA VAL A 8 11.51 0.17 -45.69
C VAL A 8 12.19 -0.96 -44.90
N ALA A 9 13.30 -1.52 -45.37
CA ALA A 9 13.98 -2.66 -44.73
C ALA A 9 14.91 -2.27 -43.56
N VAL A 10 15.25 -0.99 -43.38
CA VAL A 10 16.17 -0.57 -42.32
C VAL A 10 15.47 -0.25 -41.00
N PHE A 11 14.15 -0.10 -40.98
CA PHE A 11 13.41 0.20 -39.73
C PHE A 11 12.84 -1.03 -39.00
N LEU A 12 12.91 -2.21 -39.59
CA LEU A 12 12.32 -3.43 -39.00
C LEU A 12 13.35 -4.49 -38.55
N THR A 13 14.65 -4.31 -38.79
CA THR A 13 15.67 -5.29 -38.41
C THR A 13 16.47 -4.91 -37.15
N GLY A 14 16.10 -3.83 -36.47
CA GLY A 14 16.73 -3.41 -35.21
C GLY A 14 16.16 -4.03 -33.93
N LEU A 15 15.19 -4.95 -33.99
CA LEU A 15 14.42 -5.37 -32.82
C LEU A 15 14.56 -6.85 -32.40
N ILE A 16 15.48 -7.62 -33.00
CA ILE A 16 15.72 -9.01 -32.54
C ILE A 16 17.22 -9.28 -32.54
N MET A 17 17.89 -8.89 -31.46
CA MET A 17 19.10 -9.55 -30.99
C MET A 17 19.13 -9.51 -29.47
N THR A 18 18.68 -10.59 -28.86
CA THR A 18 18.98 -10.96 -27.48
C THR A 18 20.37 -11.61 -27.47
N PRO A 19 21.34 -11.16 -26.70
CA PRO A 19 22.49 -11.98 -26.36
C PRO A 19 22.12 -12.89 -25.19
N ALA A 20 22.16 -14.19 -25.44
CA ALA A 20 22.19 -15.22 -24.42
C ALA A 20 23.53 -15.17 -23.66
N GLY A 21 23.43 -15.30 -22.34
CA GLY A 21 24.49 -15.86 -21.53
C GLY A 21 25.53 -14.90 -21.00
N LEU A 22 25.40 -14.64 -19.69
CA LEU A 22 26.52 -14.74 -18.73
C LEU A 22 25.88 -14.81 -17.34
N ALA A 23 25.87 -16.01 -16.79
CA ALA A 23 25.68 -16.21 -15.35
C ALA A 23 26.86 -15.54 -14.65
N GLN A 24 26.62 -14.43 -13.98
CA GLN A 24 27.61 -13.81 -13.12
C GLN A 24 27.20 -14.01 -11.67
N GLU A 25 28.10 -14.61 -10.93
CA GLU A 25 28.03 -14.89 -9.50
C GLU A 25 27.49 -13.68 -8.71
N VAL A 26 26.44 -13.96 -7.96
CA VAL A 26 25.88 -13.00 -7.00
C VAL A 26 26.80 -12.92 -5.81
N THR A 27 27.77 -12.03 -5.85
CA THR A 27 28.44 -11.55 -4.64
C THR A 27 27.45 -10.68 -3.86
N SER A 28 27.13 -11.15 -2.67
CA SER A 28 26.30 -10.49 -1.69
C SER A 28 26.87 -9.15 -1.26
N ALA A 29 26.47 -8.08 -1.93
CA ALA A 29 26.63 -6.74 -1.41
C ALA A 29 25.29 -6.34 -0.75
N LEU A 30 25.31 -6.25 0.56
CA LEU A 30 24.27 -5.61 1.39
C LEU A 30 24.13 -4.14 0.97
N ALA A 31 23.40 -3.90 -0.09
CA ALA A 31 22.96 -2.56 -0.46
C ALA A 31 21.65 -2.28 0.25
N SER A 32 21.69 -1.48 1.31
CA SER A 32 20.54 -0.83 1.87
C SER A 32 19.95 0.11 0.79
N SER A 33 19.08 -0.41 -0.06
CA SER A 33 18.41 0.39 -1.06
C SER A 33 17.18 1.05 -0.43
N LYS A 34 17.28 2.36 -0.20
CA LYS A 34 16.08 3.20 -0.22
C LYS A 34 15.39 2.94 -1.57
N PRO A 35 14.10 2.59 -1.61
CA PRO A 35 13.38 2.55 -2.85
C PRO A 35 12.96 3.98 -3.25
N GLU A 36 13.94 4.79 -3.60
CA GLU A 36 13.70 5.92 -4.49
C GLU A 36 13.64 5.30 -5.88
N VAL A 37 12.53 5.49 -6.59
CA VAL A 37 12.48 5.24 -8.03
C VAL A 37 13.66 6.03 -8.62
N PRO A 38 14.74 5.39 -9.04
CA PRO A 38 15.96 6.10 -9.40
C PRO A 38 15.74 6.81 -10.72
N LEU A 39 15.45 8.09 -10.64
CA LEU A 39 15.52 8.99 -11.77
C LEU A 39 17.01 9.34 -11.97
N ALA A 40 17.82 8.41 -12.51
CA ALA A 40 19.22 8.67 -12.81
C ALA A 40 19.37 9.84 -13.79
N PRO A 41 20.24 10.82 -13.54
CA PRO A 41 20.49 11.94 -14.44
C PRO A 41 21.25 11.44 -15.68
N GLY A 42 20.57 11.38 -16.82
CA GLY A 42 21.22 11.11 -18.11
C GLY A 42 21.70 12.41 -18.74
N THR A 43 22.98 12.54 -18.94
CA THR A 43 23.61 13.65 -19.68
C THR A 43 23.46 13.42 -21.17
N GLY A 44 22.55 14.14 -21.83
CA GLY A 44 22.37 14.13 -23.30
C GLY A 44 20.89 14.33 -23.69
N PHE A 45 20.63 15.17 -24.69
CA PHE A 45 19.28 15.52 -25.16
C PHE A 45 18.44 14.29 -25.57
N ILE A 46 19.04 13.35 -26.31
CA ILE A 46 18.38 12.12 -26.76
C ILE A 46 18.10 11.20 -25.58
N ASN A 47 19.01 11.09 -24.62
CA ASN A 47 18.82 10.28 -23.41
C ASN A 47 17.75 10.86 -22.49
N SER A 48 17.62 12.18 -22.41
CA SER A 48 16.57 12.85 -21.66
C SER A 48 15.18 12.56 -22.25
N PHE A 49 15.06 12.51 -23.58
CA PHE A 49 13.80 12.20 -24.26
C PHE A 49 13.44 10.71 -24.16
N THR A 50 14.38 9.81 -24.45
CA THR A 50 14.11 8.35 -24.47
C THR A 50 13.94 7.77 -23.07
N ARG A 51 14.44 8.42 -22.04
CA ARG A 51 14.32 8.00 -20.63
C ARG A 51 12.87 7.83 -20.21
N ASN A 52 11.98 8.74 -20.61
CA ASN A 52 10.55 8.70 -20.24
C ASN A 52 9.81 7.49 -20.84
N PHE A 53 10.41 6.83 -21.84
CA PHE A 53 9.86 5.65 -22.52
C PHE A 53 10.57 4.35 -22.12
N ARG A 54 11.59 4.41 -21.27
CA ARG A 54 12.24 3.20 -20.74
C ARG A 54 11.43 2.66 -19.57
N GLN A 55 11.29 1.35 -19.52
CA GLN A 55 10.69 0.67 -18.39
C GLN A 55 11.55 0.91 -17.14
N PRO A 56 10.98 1.46 -16.05
CA PRO A 56 11.72 1.57 -14.79
C PRO A 56 12.01 0.17 -14.25
N ASP A 57 13.25 -0.04 -13.81
CA ASP A 57 13.67 -1.27 -13.18
C ASP A 57 13.19 -1.26 -11.71
N ILE A 58 12.32 -2.21 -11.37
CA ILE A 58 11.83 -2.41 -10.00
C ILE A 58 12.56 -3.63 -9.45
N ALA A 59 13.28 -3.44 -8.35
CA ALA A 59 13.99 -4.54 -7.70
C ALA A 59 13.04 -5.71 -7.37
N PRO A 60 13.44 -6.95 -7.63
CA PRO A 60 12.62 -8.12 -7.31
C PRO A 60 12.40 -8.24 -5.80
N ALA A 61 11.27 -8.84 -5.41
CA ALA A 61 10.97 -9.09 -4.00
C ALA A 61 12.01 -10.05 -3.39
N TYR A 62 12.63 -9.63 -2.29
CA TYR A 62 13.56 -10.47 -1.56
C TYR A 62 12.78 -11.38 -0.59
N LEU A 63 12.86 -12.70 -0.80
CA LEU A 63 12.15 -13.70 -0.01
C LEU A 63 13.02 -14.40 1.04
N GLY A 64 14.32 -14.08 1.12
CA GLY A 64 15.22 -14.63 2.13
C GLY A 64 14.99 -14.00 3.51
N ASN A 65 15.36 -14.75 4.56
CA ASN A 65 15.35 -14.25 5.94
C ASN A 65 16.52 -13.30 6.20
N SER A 66 16.42 -12.49 7.24
CA SER A 66 17.52 -11.63 7.67
C SER A 66 18.63 -12.43 8.33
N PRO A 67 19.91 -12.00 8.22
CA PRO A 67 21.04 -12.64 8.89
C PRO A 67 20.90 -12.67 10.43
N ARG A 68 20.13 -11.73 11.00
CA ARG A 68 19.86 -11.69 12.44
C ARG A 68 19.14 -12.95 12.91
N LEU A 69 18.10 -13.40 12.21
CA LEU A 69 17.37 -14.60 12.57
C LEU A 69 18.29 -15.83 12.61
N GLU A 70 19.20 -15.93 11.64
CA GLU A 70 20.17 -17.03 11.59
C GLU A 70 21.19 -16.96 12.75
N SER A 71 21.60 -15.75 13.14
CA SER A 71 22.55 -15.57 14.25
C SER A 71 21.99 -15.92 15.63
N LEU A 72 20.65 -15.90 15.79
CA LEU A 72 19.96 -16.27 17.02
C LEU A 72 19.80 -17.79 17.18
N ILE A 73 20.00 -18.57 16.11
CA ILE A 73 19.94 -20.03 16.15
C ILE A 73 21.31 -20.55 16.59
N ARG A 74 21.37 -21.20 17.76
CA ARG A 74 22.58 -21.77 18.31
C ARG A 74 22.32 -23.21 18.74
N ALA A 75 23.12 -24.14 18.25
CA ALA A 75 23.00 -25.56 18.57
C ALA A 75 21.58 -26.14 18.43
N GLY A 76 20.85 -25.75 17.38
CA GLY A 76 19.47 -26.19 17.11
C GLY A 76 18.40 -25.54 17.98
N ASN A 77 18.73 -24.52 18.77
CA ASN A 77 17.79 -23.76 19.58
C ASN A 77 17.80 -22.30 19.15
N LEU A 78 16.62 -21.69 19.08
CA LEU A 78 16.42 -20.27 18.83
C LEU A 78 16.27 -19.56 20.19
N TYR A 79 17.31 -18.86 20.63
CA TYR A 79 17.25 -18.03 21.83
C TYR A 79 16.68 -16.67 21.48
N LEU A 80 15.53 -16.35 22.04
CA LEU A 80 14.74 -15.19 21.64
C LEU A 80 14.41 -14.31 22.84
N SER A 81 14.85 -13.04 22.81
CA SER A 81 14.37 -12.00 23.69
C SER A 81 13.17 -11.28 23.04
N LEU A 82 12.39 -10.54 23.82
CA LEU A 82 11.28 -9.74 23.29
C LEU A 82 11.78 -8.67 22.29
N GLU A 83 12.91 -8.04 22.61
CA GLU A 83 13.53 -7.03 21.73
C GLU A 83 13.98 -7.67 20.41
N ASP A 84 14.59 -8.85 20.46
CA ASP A 84 14.99 -9.59 19.25
C ASP A 84 13.78 -10.06 18.45
N ALA A 85 12.71 -10.49 19.12
CA ALA A 85 11.47 -10.88 18.45
C ALA A 85 10.86 -9.70 17.67
N ILE A 86 10.82 -8.52 18.27
CA ILE A 86 10.34 -7.29 17.60
C ILE A 86 11.27 -6.91 16.45
N ALA A 87 12.59 -6.95 16.66
CA ALA A 87 13.56 -6.59 15.63
C ALA A 87 13.48 -7.54 14.42
N VAL A 88 13.44 -8.85 14.66
CA VAL A 88 13.30 -9.88 13.62
C VAL A 88 11.95 -9.75 12.90
N ALA A 89 10.86 -9.46 13.62
CA ALA A 89 9.56 -9.22 13.01
C ALA A 89 9.57 -8.00 12.07
N LEU A 90 10.21 -6.90 12.46
CA LEU A 90 10.35 -5.71 11.62
C LEU A 90 11.16 -5.99 10.34
N GLU A 91 12.12 -6.91 10.40
CA GLU A 91 12.96 -7.29 9.25
C GLU A 91 12.28 -8.31 8.33
N ASN A 92 11.61 -9.31 8.89
CA ASN A 92 11.16 -10.49 8.15
C ASN A 92 9.65 -10.63 7.99
N ASN A 93 8.82 -9.95 8.81
CA ASN A 93 7.38 -10.16 8.75
C ASN A 93 6.81 -9.72 7.39
N LEU A 94 6.09 -10.64 6.73
CA LEU A 94 5.54 -10.42 5.40
C LEU A 94 4.43 -9.36 5.36
N ASP A 95 3.65 -9.18 6.44
CA ASP A 95 2.60 -8.17 6.48
C ASP A 95 3.19 -6.75 6.54
N ILE A 96 4.30 -6.58 7.25
CA ILE A 96 5.07 -5.32 7.25
C ILE A 96 5.68 -5.09 5.87
N GLU A 97 6.29 -6.11 5.25
CA GLU A 97 6.88 -6.00 3.92
C GLU A 97 5.84 -5.60 2.87
N LEU A 98 4.68 -6.26 2.85
CA LEU A 98 3.58 -5.92 1.97
C LEU A 98 3.09 -4.49 2.18
N SER A 99 3.04 -4.02 3.42
CA SER A 99 2.60 -2.66 3.75
C SER A 99 3.62 -1.58 3.33
N ARG A 100 4.92 -1.91 3.20
CA ARG A 100 5.97 -1.01 2.69
C ARG A 100 5.73 -0.57 1.23
N TYR A 101 5.07 -1.40 0.43
CA TYR A 101 4.71 -1.04 -0.95
C TYR A 101 3.60 0.02 -1.02
N GLY A 102 2.77 0.16 0.02
CA GLY A 102 1.69 1.14 0.05
C GLY A 102 2.14 2.57 -0.26
N PRO A 103 3.08 3.15 0.51
CA PRO A 103 3.61 4.50 0.25
C PRO A 103 4.27 4.66 -1.11
N GLN A 104 4.92 3.61 -1.64
CA GLN A 104 5.55 3.63 -2.97
C GLN A 104 4.49 3.71 -4.08
N ILE A 105 3.43 2.92 -3.96
CA ILE A 105 2.28 2.95 -4.89
C ILE A 105 1.61 4.32 -4.83
N ALA A 106 1.38 4.86 -3.62
CA ALA A 106 0.79 6.19 -3.44
C ALA A 106 1.67 7.31 -4.04
N GLN A 107 3.00 7.16 -4.01
CA GLN A 107 3.93 8.08 -4.66
C GLN A 107 3.83 8.02 -6.19
N ALA A 108 3.68 6.82 -6.77
CA ALA A 108 3.43 6.67 -8.20
C ALA A 108 2.08 7.28 -8.62
N ASP A 109 1.04 7.11 -7.80
CA ASP A 109 -0.26 7.73 -8.03
C ASP A 109 -0.22 9.27 -7.88
N TYR A 110 0.61 9.79 -6.99
CA TYR A 110 0.86 11.23 -6.90
C TYR A 110 1.55 11.78 -8.17
N LEU A 111 2.53 11.07 -8.73
CA LEU A 111 3.14 11.44 -10.02
C LEU A 111 2.11 11.42 -11.16
N ARG A 112 1.25 10.41 -11.19
CA ARG A 112 0.14 10.33 -12.14
C ARG A 112 -0.84 11.51 -12.00
N ALA A 113 -1.17 11.91 -10.76
CA ALA A 113 -2.04 13.05 -10.51
C ALA A 113 -1.41 14.38 -10.96
N LYS A 114 -0.09 14.53 -10.84
CA LYS A 114 0.66 15.69 -11.38
C LYS A 114 0.54 15.82 -12.90
N ALA A 115 0.45 14.70 -13.60
CA ALA A 115 0.22 14.65 -15.03
C ALA A 115 -1.25 14.92 -15.43
N GLY A 116 -2.15 15.11 -14.46
CA GLY A 116 -3.59 15.27 -14.71
C GLY A 116 -4.36 13.95 -14.83
N GLY A 117 -3.73 12.81 -14.49
CA GLY A 117 -4.37 11.50 -14.51
C GLY A 117 -5.47 11.35 -13.47
N LEU A 118 -6.36 10.37 -13.67
CA LEU A 118 -7.45 10.06 -12.74
C LEU A 118 -6.87 9.57 -11.39
N LEU A 119 -7.53 9.96 -10.30
CA LEU A 119 -7.18 9.51 -8.96
C LEU A 119 -7.44 8.02 -8.76
N ARG A 120 -6.60 7.40 -7.95
CA ARG A 120 -6.80 6.06 -7.39
C ARG A 120 -6.99 6.15 -5.89
N GLY A 121 -7.84 5.27 -5.33
CA GLY A 121 -8.04 5.16 -3.90
C GLY A 121 -6.85 4.47 -3.23
N VAL A 122 -6.56 4.82 -1.98
CA VAL A 122 -5.57 4.12 -1.16
C VAL A 122 -6.29 3.01 -0.39
N PRO A 123 -5.79 1.76 -0.43
CA PRO A 123 -6.29 0.72 0.45
C PRO A 123 -6.01 1.10 1.91
N THR A 124 -7.05 1.10 2.75
CA THR A 124 -6.95 1.45 4.18
C THR A 124 -7.05 0.23 5.09
N ALA A 125 -7.25 -0.96 4.51
CA ALA A 125 -7.35 -2.20 5.27
C ALA A 125 -6.00 -2.57 5.89
N VAL A 126 -5.99 -2.80 7.20
CA VAL A 126 -4.83 -3.31 7.95
C VAL A 126 -5.04 -4.81 8.15
N ARG A 127 -4.00 -5.60 7.91
CA ARG A 127 -4.05 -7.04 8.08
C ARG A 127 -3.98 -7.38 9.56
N ALA A 128 -4.87 -8.26 10.00
CA ALA A 128 -4.80 -8.82 11.35
C ALA A 128 -3.54 -9.69 11.46
N GLY A 129 -2.78 -9.51 12.53
CA GLY A 129 -1.63 -10.35 12.82
C GLY A 129 -2.03 -11.80 13.12
N ALA A 130 -1.04 -12.71 13.17
CA ALA A 130 -1.25 -14.11 13.54
C ALA A 130 -1.91 -14.21 14.93
N THR A 131 -2.91 -15.10 15.06
CA THR A 131 -3.60 -15.38 16.32
C THR A 131 -2.89 -16.49 17.08
N SER A 132 -2.76 -16.35 18.40
CA SER A 132 -2.15 -17.33 19.29
C SER A 132 -2.92 -18.67 19.31
N ALA A 133 -2.22 -19.77 19.57
CA ALA A 133 -2.82 -21.10 19.80
C ALA A 133 -3.89 -21.09 20.90
N LEU A 134 -3.71 -20.24 21.91
CA LEU A 134 -4.69 -20.08 23.00
C LEU A 134 -6.02 -19.47 22.52
N SER A 135 -5.98 -18.52 21.59
CA SER A 135 -7.20 -17.94 21.02
C SER A 135 -7.92 -18.88 20.05
N GLN A 136 -7.21 -19.82 19.43
CA GLN A 136 -7.79 -20.87 18.59
C GLN A 136 -8.48 -21.95 19.42
N ALA A 137 -7.91 -22.34 20.54
CA ALA A 137 -8.48 -23.36 21.43
C ALA A 137 -9.76 -22.86 22.14
N GLY A 138 -9.84 -21.57 22.47
CA GLY A 138 -11.01 -20.96 23.13
C GLY A 138 -12.20 -20.72 22.20
N GLY A 139 -12.02 -20.81 20.87
CA GLY A 139 -13.06 -20.54 19.86
C GLY A 139 -14.10 -21.65 19.66
N SER A 140 -13.95 -22.84 20.28
CA SER A 140 -14.87 -23.96 20.11
C SER A 140 -16.04 -24.00 21.11
N GLY A 141 -16.18 -23.02 22.01
CA GLY A 141 -17.18 -23.05 23.07
C GLY A 141 -17.82 -21.72 23.47
N GLY A 142 -17.92 -20.75 22.59
CA GLY A 142 -18.53 -19.47 22.94
C GLY A 142 -19.07 -18.72 21.74
N GLN A 143 -20.33 -18.93 21.40
CA GLN A 143 -21.08 -18.11 20.46
C GLN A 143 -21.29 -16.72 21.07
N GLY A 144 -20.22 -15.89 21.00
CA GLY A 144 -20.26 -14.47 21.33
C GLY A 144 -20.59 -13.66 20.09
N THR A 145 -21.83 -13.20 19.99
CA THR A 145 -22.30 -12.18 19.07
C THR A 145 -21.39 -10.95 19.12
N GLY A 146 -20.59 -10.73 18.07
CA GLY A 146 -19.80 -9.50 17.97
C GLY A 146 -18.81 -9.50 16.83
N GLY A 147 -19.23 -9.11 15.63
CA GLY A 147 -18.35 -8.70 14.56
C GLY A 147 -17.80 -9.83 13.69
N GLY A 148 -18.52 -10.14 12.62
CA GLY A 148 -18.15 -11.09 11.58
C GLY A 148 -16.74 -10.89 11.02
N GLY A 149 -15.86 -11.80 11.40
CA GLY A 149 -14.59 -12.04 10.77
C GLY A 149 -14.57 -13.48 10.29
N GLY A 150 -15.35 -13.77 9.25
CA GLY A 150 -15.23 -15.02 8.52
C GLY A 150 -13.80 -15.11 8.01
N ALA A 151 -13.12 -16.22 8.34
CA ALA A 151 -11.96 -16.67 7.61
C ALA A 151 -12.39 -17.09 6.19
N GLY A 152 -12.87 -16.13 5.42
CA GLY A 152 -13.00 -16.22 3.99
C GLY A 152 -11.69 -15.77 3.39
N LEU A 153 -11.04 -16.60 2.64
CA LEU A 153 -10.06 -16.25 1.61
C LEU A 153 -10.70 -15.34 0.54
N SER A 154 -11.25 -14.21 0.93
CA SER A 154 -11.77 -13.17 0.05
C SER A 154 -11.18 -11.83 0.44
N GLY A 155 -9.89 -11.80 0.48
CA GLY A 155 -9.10 -10.60 0.44
C GLY A 155 -8.28 -10.60 -0.83
N THR A 156 -8.93 -10.55 -1.99
CA THR A 156 -8.33 -9.82 -3.09
C THR A 156 -8.24 -8.38 -2.62
N SER A 157 -7.21 -8.09 -1.81
CA SER A 157 -6.74 -6.75 -1.65
C SER A 157 -6.33 -6.30 -3.04
N ASP A 158 -7.22 -5.60 -3.73
CA ASP A 158 -6.87 -4.82 -4.91
C ASP A 158 -5.66 -3.97 -4.52
N ALA A 159 -4.47 -4.47 -4.86
CA ALA A 159 -3.21 -3.75 -4.63
C ALA A 159 -3.16 -2.45 -5.44
N GLY A 160 -4.04 -2.32 -6.43
CA GLY A 160 -4.34 -1.09 -7.13
C GLY A 160 -5.66 -0.53 -6.65
N GLY A 161 -5.64 0.56 -5.89
CA GLY A 161 -6.85 1.25 -5.47
C GLY A 161 -7.81 1.46 -6.64
N THR A 162 -9.10 1.27 -6.42
CA THR A 162 -10.14 1.50 -7.41
C THR A 162 -10.04 2.93 -7.98
N VAL A 163 -10.19 3.06 -9.30
CA VAL A 163 -10.24 4.37 -9.92
C VAL A 163 -11.44 5.14 -9.35
N ILE A 164 -11.16 6.28 -8.73
CA ILE A 164 -12.21 7.15 -8.19
C ILE A 164 -12.88 7.85 -9.35
N THR A 165 -14.17 7.62 -9.54
CA THR A 165 -14.97 8.39 -10.51
C THR A 165 -14.99 9.85 -10.04
N GLN A 166 -14.43 10.75 -10.86
CA GLN A 166 -14.39 12.17 -10.54
C GLN A 166 -15.77 12.78 -10.73
N THR A 167 -16.31 13.37 -9.68
CA THR A 167 -17.41 14.32 -9.75
C THR A 167 -16.86 15.72 -10.03
N GLY A 168 -17.61 16.51 -10.82
CA GLY A 168 -17.22 17.87 -11.14
C GLY A 168 -16.48 18.02 -12.49
N VAL A 169 -15.95 19.21 -12.73
CA VAL A 169 -15.24 19.54 -13.96
C VAL A 169 -14.01 18.65 -14.16
N ALA A 170 -13.86 18.09 -15.36
CA ALA A 170 -12.69 17.28 -15.70
C ALA A 170 -11.38 18.09 -15.55
N VAL A 171 -10.38 17.49 -14.89
CA VAL A 171 -9.04 18.06 -14.80
C VAL A 171 -8.35 17.89 -16.15
N PRO A 172 -7.72 18.94 -16.71
CA PRO A 172 -7.00 18.83 -17.97
C PRO A 172 -5.77 17.95 -17.82
N ASN A 173 -5.34 17.32 -18.92
CA ASN A 173 -4.04 16.68 -18.97
C ASN A 173 -2.94 17.75 -18.87
N LEU A 174 -2.07 17.64 -17.87
CA LEU A 174 -1.03 18.63 -17.58
C LEU A 174 0.31 18.30 -18.25
N ASP A 175 0.49 17.05 -18.70
CA ASP A 175 1.70 16.68 -19.43
C ASP A 175 1.67 17.26 -20.85
N PRO A 176 2.80 17.85 -21.31
CA PRO A 176 2.93 18.32 -22.67
C PRO A 176 2.88 17.17 -23.67
N VAL A 177 2.14 17.34 -24.73
CA VAL A 177 2.04 16.37 -25.82
C VAL A 177 2.60 16.98 -27.11
N PHE A 178 3.57 16.31 -27.69
CA PHE A 178 4.02 16.58 -29.06
C PHE A 178 3.47 15.48 -29.95
N PHE A 179 2.89 15.87 -31.06
CA PHE A 179 2.43 14.94 -32.09
C PHE A 179 3.01 15.28 -33.46
N PHE A 180 3.23 14.25 -34.24
CA PHE A 180 3.63 14.35 -35.65
C PHE A 180 2.81 13.34 -36.44
N ALA A 181 2.20 13.81 -37.53
CA ALA A 181 1.51 12.95 -38.47
C ALA A 181 1.94 13.30 -39.90
N SER A 182 2.11 12.31 -40.75
CA SER A 182 2.40 12.47 -42.17
C SER A 182 1.45 11.59 -42.97
N THR A 183 0.88 12.16 -44.02
CA THR A 183 -0.09 11.47 -44.87
C THR A 183 0.32 11.64 -46.32
N LEU A 184 0.36 10.53 -47.04
CA LEU A 184 0.50 10.48 -48.48
C LEU A 184 -0.84 10.04 -49.05
N GLY A 185 -1.46 10.87 -49.84
CA GLY A 185 -2.81 10.61 -50.37
C GLY A 185 -2.84 10.69 -51.88
N HIS A 186 -3.54 9.77 -52.50
CA HIS A 186 -3.97 9.84 -53.90
C HIS A 186 -5.51 9.80 -53.91
N SER A 187 -6.14 10.78 -54.57
CA SER A 187 -7.58 10.78 -54.72
C SER A 187 -7.97 11.11 -56.15
N SER A 188 -8.90 10.38 -56.68
CA SER A 188 -9.51 10.64 -58.00
C SER A 188 -10.98 10.86 -57.81
N ARG A 189 -11.46 12.03 -58.26
CA ARG A 189 -12.88 12.46 -58.10
C ARG A 189 -13.50 12.71 -59.45
N PRO A 190 -14.43 11.88 -59.90
CA PRO A 190 -15.21 12.16 -61.10
C PRO A 190 -15.93 13.48 -60.98
N GLN A 191 -15.95 14.24 -62.07
CA GLN A 191 -16.60 15.56 -62.12
C GLN A 191 -17.88 15.47 -62.95
N ALA A 192 -18.99 15.95 -62.36
CA ALA A 192 -20.27 16.04 -63.06
C ALA A 192 -20.28 17.14 -64.13
N ASN A 193 -19.36 18.11 -64.04
CA ASN A 193 -19.26 19.21 -64.96
C ASN A 193 -17.78 19.49 -65.29
N THR A 194 -17.45 19.51 -66.58
CA THR A 194 -16.08 19.77 -67.05
C THR A 194 -15.78 21.24 -67.27
N ILE A 195 -16.80 22.12 -67.28
CA ILE A 195 -16.63 23.56 -67.54
C ILE A 195 -15.78 24.23 -66.43
N THR A 196 -15.97 23.83 -65.18
CA THR A 196 -15.29 24.43 -64.03
C THR A 196 -13.87 23.89 -63.76
N THR A 197 -13.53 22.75 -64.34
CA THR A 197 -12.23 22.08 -64.02
C THR A 197 -11.46 21.67 -65.25
N GLY A 198 -12.09 21.71 -66.43
CA GLY A 198 -11.50 21.24 -67.69
C GLY A 198 -11.18 19.73 -67.74
N ARG A 199 -11.67 18.92 -66.76
CA ARG A 199 -11.37 17.50 -66.66
C ARG A 199 -12.62 16.71 -66.24
N THR A 200 -12.77 15.48 -66.74
CA THR A 200 -13.86 14.56 -66.34
C THR A 200 -13.61 13.92 -64.99
N ALA A 201 -12.34 13.89 -64.53
CA ALA A 201 -11.94 13.48 -63.19
C ALA A 201 -10.80 14.33 -62.74
N LEU A 202 -10.89 14.81 -61.51
CA LEU A 202 -9.78 15.49 -60.81
C LEU A 202 -8.97 14.50 -60.02
N VAL A 203 -7.69 14.47 -60.28
CA VAL A 203 -6.70 13.64 -59.57
C VAL A 203 -5.87 14.57 -58.72
N PHE A 204 -5.73 14.18 -57.43
CA PHE A 204 -4.92 14.87 -56.45
C PHE A 204 -3.93 13.92 -55.85
N ASP A 205 -2.65 14.23 -55.93
CA ASP A 205 -1.56 13.61 -55.20
C ASP A 205 -1.16 14.57 -54.07
N SER A 206 -1.45 14.21 -52.84
CA SER A 206 -1.17 15.04 -51.65
C SER A 206 -0.10 14.45 -50.78
N ARG A 207 0.81 15.27 -50.31
CA ARG A 207 1.82 14.96 -49.29
C ARG A 207 1.68 15.97 -48.20
N SER A 208 1.07 15.57 -47.08
CA SER A 208 0.88 16.43 -45.93
C SER A 208 1.62 15.92 -44.71
N TRP A 209 2.10 16.82 -43.93
CA TRP A 209 2.59 16.55 -42.60
C TRP A 209 2.14 17.65 -41.65
N GLN A 210 1.85 17.23 -40.43
CA GLN A 210 1.47 18.12 -39.35
C GLN A 210 2.27 17.78 -38.10
N SER A 211 2.73 18.78 -37.39
CA SER A 211 3.33 18.65 -36.08
C SER A 211 2.69 19.62 -35.12
N GLY A 212 2.56 19.24 -33.88
CA GLY A 212 1.97 20.11 -32.90
C GLY A 212 2.44 19.82 -31.49
N TYR A 213 2.29 20.83 -30.65
CA TYR A 213 2.57 20.81 -29.23
C TYR A 213 1.35 21.33 -28.49
N GLN A 214 0.90 20.58 -27.50
CA GLN A 214 -0.24 20.97 -26.65
C GLN A 214 0.16 20.88 -25.19
N GLN A 215 -0.15 21.93 -24.43
CA GLN A 215 0.09 22.02 -22.99
C GLN A 215 -1.12 22.64 -22.29
N SER A 216 -1.62 21.97 -21.27
CA SER A 216 -2.62 22.55 -20.36
C SER A 216 -1.97 22.94 -19.03
N PHE A 217 -2.54 23.96 -18.38
CA PHE A 217 -2.05 24.53 -17.14
C PHE A 217 -3.10 24.45 -16.04
N LEU A 218 -2.66 24.48 -14.80
CA LEU A 218 -3.52 24.46 -13.61
C LEU A 218 -4.47 25.68 -13.49
N THR A 219 -4.21 26.73 -14.24
CA THR A 219 -5.11 27.91 -14.34
C THR A 219 -6.39 27.62 -15.12
N GLY A 220 -6.44 26.49 -15.85
CA GLY A 220 -7.51 26.18 -16.81
C GLY A 220 -7.21 26.73 -18.22
N THR A 221 -5.95 27.13 -18.46
CA THR A 221 -5.45 27.55 -19.78
C THR A 221 -4.98 26.32 -20.55
N THR A 222 -5.30 26.25 -21.84
CA THR A 222 -4.71 25.29 -22.77
C THR A 222 -4.07 26.08 -23.92
N VAL A 223 -2.82 25.78 -24.21
CA VAL A 223 -2.07 26.35 -25.35
C VAL A 223 -1.77 25.21 -26.32
N SER A 224 -2.10 25.41 -27.58
CA SER A 224 -1.69 24.52 -28.66
C SER A 224 -0.93 25.29 -29.74
N LEU A 225 0.18 24.72 -30.17
CA LEU A 225 0.99 25.18 -31.29
C LEU A 225 0.91 24.11 -32.37
N GLY A 226 0.62 24.50 -33.59
CA GLY A 226 0.55 23.59 -34.73
C GLY A 226 1.34 24.11 -35.91
N TRP A 227 1.96 23.22 -36.62
CA TRP A 227 2.58 23.49 -37.92
C TRP A 227 2.08 22.46 -38.92
N ASN A 228 1.29 22.92 -39.87
CA ASN A 228 0.72 22.10 -40.93
C ASN A 228 1.37 22.45 -42.25
N ASN A 229 1.64 21.44 -43.03
CA ASN A 229 2.20 21.59 -44.36
C ASN A 229 1.53 20.61 -45.31
N SER A 230 1.12 21.06 -46.48
CA SER A 230 0.48 20.26 -47.50
C SER A 230 1.03 20.62 -48.88
N ASN A 231 1.61 19.63 -49.55
CA ASN A 231 2.02 19.73 -50.96
C ASN A 231 1.01 18.94 -51.79
N VAL A 232 0.40 19.62 -52.74
CA VAL A 232 -0.64 19.04 -53.59
C VAL A 232 -0.26 19.21 -55.06
N ARG A 233 -0.25 18.08 -55.78
CA ARG A 233 -0.18 18.04 -57.24
C ARG A 233 -1.55 17.62 -57.79
N THR A 234 -2.04 18.33 -58.79
CA THR A 234 -3.33 18.04 -59.38
C THR A 234 -3.25 18.06 -60.91
N ASN A 235 -4.19 17.39 -61.57
CA ASN A 235 -4.37 17.46 -63.01
C ASN A 235 -5.27 18.63 -63.46
N ASN A 236 -5.61 19.55 -62.54
CA ASN A 236 -6.44 20.71 -62.87
C ASN A 236 -5.65 21.74 -63.68
N PRO A 237 -6.03 22.02 -64.93
CA PRO A 237 -5.32 22.99 -65.77
C PRO A 237 -5.59 24.45 -65.40
N LEU A 238 -6.61 24.75 -64.53
CA LEU A 238 -6.98 26.11 -64.18
C LEU A 238 -6.23 26.66 -62.96
N ASN A 239 -5.51 25.84 -62.23
CA ASN A 239 -4.65 26.30 -61.13
C ASN A 239 -3.42 27.01 -61.70
N ASP A 240 -2.97 28.11 -61.11
CA ASP A 240 -1.74 28.82 -61.51
C ASP A 240 -0.48 28.12 -61.05
N LEU A 241 -0.55 27.54 -59.82
CA LEU A 241 0.58 26.82 -59.21
C LEU A 241 0.27 25.33 -59.11
N ASN A 242 1.16 24.48 -59.64
CA ASN A 242 1.03 23.01 -59.55
C ASN A 242 2.40 22.32 -59.75
N PRO A 243 2.95 21.57 -58.76
CA PRO A 243 2.39 21.41 -57.44
C PRO A 243 2.39 22.72 -56.64
N ASN A 244 1.43 22.84 -55.72
CA ASN A 244 1.43 23.89 -54.74
C ASN A 244 1.75 23.35 -53.35
N THR A 245 2.41 24.17 -52.54
CA THR A 245 2.70 23.91 -51.15
C THR A 245 2.05 24.96 -50.30
N SER A 246 1.07 24.60 -49.50
CA SER A 246 0.50 25.42 -48.45
C SER A 246 1.07 25.06 -47.10
N SER A 247 1.46 26.04 -46.32
CA SER A 247 2.00 25.82 -44.98
C SER A 247 1.42 26.83 -44.01
N ASN A 248 1.09 26.42 -42.80
CA ASN A 248 0.68 27.35 -41.75
C ASN A 248 1.27 27.00 -40.40
N ILE A 249 1.58 28.01 -39.63
CA ILE A 249 1.89 27.93 -38.20
C ILE A 249 0.71 28.56 -37.47
N GLN A 250 0.12 27.77 -36.55
CA GLN A 250 -1.01 28.21 -35.73
C GLN A 250 -0.71 28.13 -34.25
N MET A 251 -1.16 29.11 -33.50
CA MET A 251 -1.17 29.10 -32.03
C MET A 251 -2.59 29.32 -31.58
N GLN A 252 -3.11 28.46 -30.73
CA GLN A 252 -4.43 28.60 -30.12
C GLN A 252 -4.28 28.59 -28.61
N LEU A 253 -4.91 29.55 -27.96
CA LEU A 253 -5.01 29.68 -26.52
C LEU A 253 -6.50 29.62 -26.16
N THR A 254 -6.84 28.70 -25.29
CA THR A 254 -8.15 28.60 -24.67
C THR A 254 -8.03 28.81 -23.18
N GLN A 255 -8.71 29.79 -22.63
CA GLN A 255 -8.74 30.09 -21.20
C GLN A 255 -10.17 29.96 -20.68
N ARG A 256 -10.35 29.04 -19.72
CA ARG A 256 -11.61 28.97 -18.97
C ARG A 256 -11.69 30.16 -18.01
N LEU A 257 -12.82 30.89 -18.00
CA LEU A 257 -13.01 32.08 -17.18
C LEU A 257 -13.97 31.87 -15.99
N LEU A 258 -14.93 30.94 -16.10
CA LEU A 258 -15.89 30.61 -15.05
C LEU A 258 -15.78 29.15 -14.62
N GLN A 259 -16.46 28.24 -15.31
CA GLN A 259 -16.42 26.82 -15.01
C GLN A 259 -15.02 26.24 -15.30
N GLY A 260 -14.39 25.62 -14.30
CA GLY A 260 -13.03 25.07 -14.44
C GLY A 260 -11.91 26.10 -14.36
N PHE A 261 -12.20 27.34 -13.94
CA PHE A 261 -11.19 28.36 -13.70
C PHE A 261 -10.50 28.19 -12.36
N GLY A 262 -9.19 28.42 -12.35
CA GLY A 262 -8.41 28.63 -11.15
C GLY A 262 -7.76 27.39 -10.54
N LEU A 263 -6.74 27.64 -9.73
CA LEU A 263 -5.89 26.62 -9.12
C LEU A 263 -6.67 25.70 -8.15
N ALA A 264 -7.65 26.24 -7.43
CA ALA A 264 -8.42 25.46 -6.45
C ALA A 264 -9.19 24.30 -7.08
N VAL A 265 -9.67 24.49 -8.32
CA VAL A 265 -10.43 23.48 -9.08
C VAL A 265 -9.50 22.50 -9.79
N ASN A 266 -8.48 22.99 -10.47
CA ASN A 266 -7.63 22.17 -11.33
C ASN A 266 -6.52 21.44 -10.56
N ASN A 267 -6.07 21.97 -9.40
CA ASN A 267 -5.07 21.32 -8.53
C ASN A 267 -5.69 20.36 -7.51
N ARG A 268 -7.03 20.19 -7.49
CA ARG A 268 -7.70 19.37 -6.46
C ARG A 268 -7.19 17.92 -6.44
N ASN A 269 -6.97 17.31 -7.60
CA ASN A 269 -6.49 15.93 -7.71
C ASN A 269 -5.07 15.78 -7.16
N ILE A 270 -4.20 16.74 -7.44
CA ILE A 270 -2.82 16.72 -6.93
C ILE A 270 -2.83 16.82 -5.40
N ARG A 271 -3.68 17.70 -4.83
CA ARG A 271 -3.85 17.84 -3.38
C ARG A 271 -4.42 16.57 -2.73
N VAL A 272 -5.45 15.96 -3.34
CA VAL A 272 -6.01 14.70 -2.88
C VAL A 272 -4.96 13.57 -2.95
N ALA A 273 -4.20 13.48 -4.05
CA ALA A 273 -3.12 12.49 -4.17
C ALA A 273 -2.01 12.70 -3.14
N GLN A 274 -1.65 13.96 -2.84
CA GLN A 274 -0.70 14.29 -1.77
C GLN A 274 -1.22 13.88 -0.39
N ASN A 275 -2.51 14.09 -0.12
CA ASN A 275 -3.16 13.62 1.09
C ASN A 275 -3.19 12.09 1.15
N ASN A 276 -3.48 11.43 0.03
CA ASN A 276 -3.47 9.97 -0.08
C ASN A 276 -2.09 9.37 0.23
N LEU A 277 -1.01 10.06 -0.14
CA LEU A 277 0.34 9.64 0.26
C LEU A 277 0.49 9.65 1.79
N ARG A 278 -0.01 10.71 2.47
CA ARG A 278 -0.01 10.77 3.93
C ARG A 278 -0.89 9.69 4.56
N VAL A 279 -2.05 9.42 3.97
CA VAL A 279 -2.93 8.31 4.41
C VAL A 279 -2.19 6.98 4.32
N SER A 280 -1.46 6.72 3.23
CA SER A 280 -0.69 5.49 3.06
C SER A 280 0.43 5.35 4.10
N ASP A 281 1.10 6.44 4.48
CA ASP A 281 2.08 6.45 5.57
C ASP A 281 1.44 6.12 6.93
N LEU A 282 0.22 6.61 7.18
CA LEU A 282 -0.53 6.31 8.39
C LEU A 282 -1.04 4.86 8.42
N VAL A 283 -1.44 4.30 7.28
CA VAL A 283 -1.81 2.87 7.15
C VAL A 283 -0.60 1.99 7.44
N PHE A 284 0.57 2.34 6.90
CA PHE A 284 1.82 1.65 7.19
C PHE A 284 2.13 1.69 8.70
N LYS A 285 2.03 2.88 9.34
CA LYS A 285 2.22 3.02 10.79
C LYS A 285 1.27 2.11 11.56
N GLN A 286 -0.01 2.09 11.19
CA GLN A 286 -1.02 1.25 11.84
C GLN A 286 -0.71 -0.25 11.68
N GLN A 287 -0.26 -0.68 10.49
CA GLN A 287 0.15 -2.08 10.26
C GLN A 287 1.33 -2.46 11.15
N VAL A 288 2.36 -1.62 11.24
CA VAL A 288 3.52 -1.86 12.12
C VAL A 288 3.07 -1.99 13.58
N MET A 289 2.21 -1.09 14.06
CA MET A 289 1.66 -1.17 15.43
C MET A 289 0.91 -2.48 15.69
N THR A 290 0.04 -2.89 14.77
CA THR A 290 -0.76 -4.12 14.88
C THR A 290 0.13 -5.35 14.85
N THR A 291 1.14 -5.38 13.97
CA THR A 291 2.08 -6.51 13.87
C THR A 291 2.94 -6.62 15.12
N ILE A 292 3.46 -5.50 15.64
CA ILE A 292 4.25 -5.51 16.89
C ILE A 292 3.38 -5.98 18.05
N ALA A 293 2.15 -5.49 18.20
CA ALA A 293 1.23 -5.95 19.24
C ALA A 293 0.98 -7.46 19.12
N GLY A 294 0.79 -7.97 17.91
CA GLY A 294 0.64 -9.40 17.64
C GLY A 294 1.87 -10.20 18.07
N VAL A 295 3.07 -9.78 17.66
CA VAL A 295 4.33 -10.46 18.01
C VAL A 295 4.59 -10.45 19.52
N VAL A 296 4.36 -9.32 20.19
CA VAL A 296 4.51 -9.22 21.66
C VAL A 296 3.54 -10.17 22.37
N ASN A 297 2.29 -10.25 21.92
CA ASN A 297 1.32 -11.20 22.47
C ASN A 297 1.75 -12.66 22.23
N LEU A 298 2.19 -12.99 21.01
CA LEU A 298 2.68 -14.34 20.70
C LEU A 298 3.90 -14.73 21.53
N TYR A 299 4.79 -13.78 21.80
CA TYR A 299 5.97 -14.00 22.64
C TYR A 299 5.59 -14.27 24.11
N TRP A 300 4.71 -13.45 24.69
CA TRP A 300 4.27 -13.68 26.07
C TRP A 300 3.43 -14.94 26.22
N ASP A 301 2.66 -15.32 25.21
CA ASP A 301 1.98 -16.60 25.19
C ASP A 301 2.98 -17.77 25.14
N LEU A 302 4.05 -17.66 24.35
CA LEU A 302 5.12 -18.67 24.34
C LEU A 302 5.77 -18.83 25.72
N VAL A 303 6.08 -17.70 26.39
CA VAL A 303 6.64 -17.74 27.76
C VAL A 303 5.69 -18.45 28.72
N SER A 304 4.39 -18.14 28.62
CA SER A 304 3.33 -18.76 29.44
C SER A 304 3.25 -20.28 29.21
N PHE A 305 3.24 -20.72 27.95
CA PHE A 305 3.20 -22.17 27.63
C PHE A 305 4.48 -22.91 28.06
N ASN A 306 5.63 -22.25 28.00
CA ASN A 306 6.88 -22.83 28.47
C ASN A 306 6.87 -23.00 29.99
N GLU A 307 6.32 -22.06 30.75
CA GLU A 307 6.17 -22.19 32.20
C GLU A 307 5.12 -23.25 32.56
N ASP A 308 3.97 -23.32 31.86
CA ASP A 308 2.99 -24.39 32.09
C ASP A 308 3.57 -25.78 31.81
N PHE A 309 4.34 -25.93 30.72
CA PHE A 309 5.06 -27.18 30.42
C PHE A 309 6.00 -27.60 31.57
N LYS A 310 6.77 -26.67 32.16
CA LYS A 310 7.63 -26.95 33.31
C LYS A 310 6.84 -27.42 34.53
N VAL A 311 5.72 -26.74 34.85
CA VAL A 311 4.82 -27.11 35.95
C VAL A 311 4.23 -28.49 35.74
N ARG A 312 3.75 -28.84 34.53
CA ARG A 312 3.21 -30.17 34.21
C ARG A 312 4.27 -31.26 34.29
N LYS A 313 5.49 -30.97 33.85
CA LYS A 313 6.62 -31.90 33.97
C LYS A 313 6.92 -32.21 35.43
N GLN A 314 6.98 -31.19 36.30
CA GLN A 314 7.17 -31.41 37.75
C GLN A 314 6.01 -32.21 38.35
N ALA A 315 4.77 -32.00 37.90
CA ALA A 315 3.62 -32.78 38.37
C ALA A 315 3.72 -34.26 38.00
N VAL A 316 4.27 -34.60 36.83
CA VAL A 316 4.55 -35.99 36.45
C VAL A 316 5.62 -36.59 37.37
N ASP A 317 6.75 -35.89 37.61
CA ASP A 317 7.81 -36.36 38.49
C ASP A 317 7.30 -36.66 39.90
N VAL A 318 6.45 -35.80 40.44
CA VAL A 318 5.79 -35.97 41.73
C VAL A 318 4.84 -37.18 41.73
N ALA A 319 4.02 -37.34 40.67
CA ALA A 319 3.08 -38.46 40.55
C ALA A 319 3.80 -39.83 40.46
N VAL A 320 4.90 -39.88 39.72
CA VAL A 320 5.76 -41.08 39.60
C VAL A 320 6.37 -41.45 40.95
N LYS A 321 6.95 -40.48 41.66
CA LYS A 321 7.52 -40.71 43.00
C LYS A 321 6.47 -41.22 43.97
N PHE A 322 5.27 -40.63 43.95
CA PHE A 322 4.14 -41.09 44.77
C PHE A 322 3.73 -42.54 44.45
N TYR A 323 3.69 -42.90 43.15
CA TYR A 323 3.40 -44.27 42.72
C TYR A 323 4.45 -45.26 43.27
N GLU A 324 5.74 -44.93 43.19
CA GLU A 324 6.85 -45.75 43.70
C GLU A 324 6.79 -45.90 45.22
N ASP A 325 6.46 -44.83 45.95
CA ASP A 325 6.33 -44.87 47.41
C ASP A 325 5.11 -45.69 47.85
N ASN A 326 3.96 -45.56 47.16
CA ASN A 326 2.81 -46.41 47.43
C ASN A 326 3.08 -47.88 47.16
N LYS A 327 3.79 -48.19 46.08
CA LYS A 327 4.19 -49.58 45.77
C LYS A 327 5.02 -50.21 46.89
N LYS A 328 6.01 -49.48 47.41
CA LYS A 328 6.83 -49.95 48.57
C LYS A 328 5.98 -50.15 49.81
N GLN A 329 5.01 -49.25 50.09
CA GLN A 329 4.14 -49.34 51.24
C GLN A 329 3.18 -50.53 51.16
N VAL A 330 2.68 -50.87 49.96
CA VAL A 330 1.89 -52.08 49.74
C VAL A 330 2.71 -53.35 49.89
N GLU A 331 3.95 -53.34 49.38
CA GLU A 331 4.89 -54.48 49.55
C GLU A 331 5.19 -54.77 51.03
N ILE A 332 5.28 -53.75 51.87
CA ILE A 332 5.52 -53.86 53.32
C ILE A 332 4.19 -54.18 54.06
N GLY A 333 3.04 -54.14 53.37
CA GLY A 333 1.72 -54.46 53.96
C GLY A 333 1.04 -53.30 54.72
N THR A 334 1.56 -52.07 54.61
CA THR A 334 1.00 -50.91 55.31
C THR A 334 -0.12 -50.21 54.53
N LEU A 335 -0.27 -50.50 53.22
CA LEU A 335 -1.28 -49.92 52.33
C LEU A 335 -2.07 -50.99 51.57
N ALA A 336 -3.33 -50.70 51.23
CA ALA A 336 -4.14 -51.61 50.43
C ALA A 336 -3.71 -51.65 48.95
N PRO A 337 -3.75 -52.82 48.25
CA PRO A 337 -3.31 -52.95 46.85
C PRO A 337 -4.03 -52.00 45.87
N ILE A 338 -5.28 -51.60 46.18
CA ILE A 338 -6.05 -50.64 45.35
C ILE A 338 -5.40 -49.27 45.25
N GLU A 339 -4.57 -48.88 46.20
CA GLU A 339 -3.85 -47.59 46.17
C GLU A 339 -2.74 -47.53 45.10
N ILE A 340 -2.18 -48.69 44.70
CA ILE A 340 -1.28 -48.76 43.54
C ILE A 340 -2.02 -48.36 42.26
N VAL A 341 -3.23 -48.94 42.04
CA VAL A 341 -4.06 -48.66 40.86
C VAL A 341 -4.47 -47.19 40.82
N ARG A 342 -4.78 -46.60 41.95
CA ARG A 342 -5.09 -45.17 42.07
C ARG A 342 -3.88 -44.27 41.72
N ALA A 343 -2.72 -44.65 42.21
CA ALA A 343 -1.47 -43.91 41.93
C ALA A 343 -1.08 -44.04 40.45
N GLU A 344 -1.22 -45.23 39.85
CA GLU A 344 -0.99 -45.44 38.42
C GLU A 344 -1.93 -44.60 37.53
N ALA A 345 -3.24 -44.54 37.87
CA ALA A 345 -4.18 -43.69 37.20
C ALA A 345 -3.79 -42.18 37.27
N ARG A 346 -3.17 -41.76 38.41
CA ARG A 346 -2.66 -40.38 38.56
C ARG A 346 -1.45 -40.10 37.67
N VAL A 347 -0.51 -41.06 37.55
CA VAL A 347 0.63 -40.93 36.62
C VAL A 347 0.12 -40.81 35.20
N ALA A 348 -0.82 -41.66 34.79
CA ALA A 348 -1.42 -41.58 33.44
C ALA A 348 -2.08 -40.24 33.16
N GLN A 349 -2.85 -39.71 34.14
CA GLN A 349 -3.47 -38.39 34.02
C GLN A 349 -2.42 -37.26 33.90
N ALA A 350 -1.38 -37.26 34.72
CA ALA A 350 -0.31 -36.28 34.69
C ALA A 350 0.47 -36.34 33.36
N GLN A 351 0.70 -37.53 32.82
CA GLN A 351 1.33 -37.73 31.51
C GLN A 351 0.47 -37.17 30.37
N GLN A 352 -0.86 -37.39 30.43
CA GLN A 352 -1.79 -36.80 29.45
C GLN A 352 -1.73 -35.27 29.49
N ASP A 353 -1.76 -34.68 30.69
CA ASP A 353 -1.70 -33.23 30.88
C ASP A 353 -0.36 -32.65 30.34
N LEU A 354 0.76 -33.37 30.57
CA LEU A 354 2.05 -32.99 30.01
C LEU A 354 2.08 -33.03 28.48
N THR A 355 1.53 -34.09 27.87
CA THR A 355 1.46 -34.21 26.41
C THR A 355 0.61 -33.07 25.78
N ASN A 356 -0.50 -32.69 26.42
CA ASN A 356 -1.32 -31.58 26.00
C ASN A 356 -0.55 -30.24 26.06
N ALA A 357 0.20 -30.00 27.15
CA ALA A 357 1.02 -28.81 27.32
C ALA A 357 2.16 -28.74 26.29
N GLU A 358 2.83 -29.87 26.04
CA GLU A 358 3.89 -29.98 25.02
C GLU A 358 3.35 -29.68 23.61
N THR A 359 2.20 -30.25 23.26
CA THR A 359 1.54 -29.99 21.98
C THR A 359 1.18 -28.51 21.81
N SER A 360 0.63 -27.88 22.86
CA SER A 360 0.29 -26.45 22.85
C SER A 360 1.53 -25.56 22.69
N LEU A 361 2.63 -25.92 23.35
CA LEU A 361 3.92 -25.23 23.23
C LEU A 361 4.46 -25.33 21.79
N MET A 362 4.46 -26.52 21.18
CA MET A 362 4.92 -26.73 19.79
C MET A 362 4.07 -25.94 18.78
N GLN A 363 2.74 -25.90 18.99
CA GLN A 363 1.86 -25.10 18.15
C GLN A 363 2.18 -23.60 18.24
N GLN A 364 2.38 -23.11 19.45
CA GLN A 364 2.73 -21.70 19.67
C GLN A 364 4.11 -21.34 19.09
N GLU A 365 5.11 -22.22 19.25
CA GLU A 365 6.41 -22.07 18.59
C GLU A 365 6.28 -21.95 17.07
N THR A 366 5.45 -22.80 16.47
CA THR A 366 5.21 -22.79 15.02
C THR A 366 4.56 -21.48 14.55
N ILE A 367 3.57 -20.99 15.29
CA ILE A 367 2.89 -19.71 14.98
C ILE A 367 3.89 -18.55 15.09
N LEU A 368 4.69 -18.52 16.15
CA LEU A 368 5.69 -17.48 16.35
C LEU A 368 6.78 -17.51 15.27
N LYS A 369 7.32 -18.69 14.94
CA LYS A 369 8.29 -18.86 13.85
C LYS A 369 7.75 -18.34 12.51
N ASN A 370 6.48 -18.62 12.21
CA ASN A 370 5.84 -18.10 11.00
C ASN A 370 5.70 -16.56 11.01
N ALA A 371 5.45 -15.96 12.16
CA ALA A 371 5.36 -14.49 12.28
C ALA A 371 6.73 -13.79 12.16
N LEU A 372 7.83 -14.50 12.52
CA LEU A 372 9.20 -13.98 12.54
C LEU A 372 10.03 -14.30 11.30
N SER A 373 9.52 -15.11 10.36
CA SER A 373 10.26 -15.57 9.19
C SER A 373 9.50 -15.33 7.91
N ARG A 374 10.20 -14.94 6.83
CA ARG A 374 9.65 -14.82 5.48
C ARG A 374 9.34 -16.18 4.85
N THR A 375 10.16 -17.18 5.14
CA THR A 375 9.98 -18.54 4.64
C THR A 375 9.10 -19.40 5.54
N GLY A 376 8.71 -18.87 6.71
CA GLY A 376 7.95 -19.61 7.71
C GLY A 376 8.67 -20.89 8.14
N VAL A 377 7.92 -21.97 8.30
CA VAL A 377 8.44 -23.31 8.66
C VAL A 377 8.92 -24.11 7.45
N ALA A 378 8.99 -23.52 6.24
CA ALA A 378 9.52 -24.20 5.06
C ALA A 378 11.05 -24.37 5.11
N SER A 379 11.76 -23.52 5.89
CA SER A 379 13.20 -23.69 6.13
C SER A 379 13.45 -24.75 7.21
N PRO A 380 14.16 -25.86 6.93
CA PRO A 380 14.42 -26.91 7.91
C PRO A 380 15.13 -26.38 9.17
N THR A 381 16.05 -25.44 9.00
CA THR A 381 16.82 -24.84 10.12
C THR A 381 15.93 -24.11 11.13
N ILE A 382 14.82 -23.53 10.67
CA ILE A 382 13.85 -22.82 11.53
C ILE A 382 12.78 -23.81 12.03
N ALA A 383 12.34 -24.73 11.18
CA ALA A 383 11.31 -25.71 11.54
C ALA A 383 11.76 -26.55 12.76
N ASP A 384 12.98 -27.07 12.71
CA ASP A 384 13.52 -27.97 13.73
C ASP A 384 14.04 -27.25 15.00
N ALA A 385 14.31 -25.92 14.89
CA ALA A 385 14.81 -25.15 16.02
C ALA A 385 13.76 -25.00 17.12
N ARG A 386 14.07 -25.37 18.36
CA ARG A 386 13.20 -25.11 19.52
C ARG A 386 13.35 -23.66 19.98
N VAL A 387 12.24 -22.98 20.27
CA VAL A 387 12.28 -21.58 20.72
C VAL A 387 12.42 -21.50 22.23
N ILE A 388 13.49 -20.88 22.69
CA ILE A 388 13.77 -20.68 24.11
C ILE A 388 13.65 -19.19 24.43
N PRO A 389 12.55 -18.76 25.10
CA PRO A 389 12.43 -17.39 25.54
C PRO A 389 13.46 -17.09 26.63
N THR A 390 14.13 -15.93 26.51
CA THR A 390 15.12 -15.49 27.51
C THR A 390 14.55 -14.59 28.59
N ASP A 391 13.43 -13.94 28.32
CA ASP A 391 12.79 -13.00 29.23
C ASP A 391 11.78 -13.71 30.13
N ALA A 392 11.71 -13.28 31.38
CA ALA A 392 10.68 -13.68 32.31
C ALA A 392 9.50 -12.70 32.26
N LEU A 393 8.29 -13.18 32.52
CA LEU A 393 7.09 -12.35 32.61
C LEU A 393 7.27 -11.28 33.71
N THR A 394 7.11 -10.01 33.31
CA THR A 394 7.31 -8.86 34.22
C THR A 394 6.15 -8.74 35.19
N GLN A 395 6.44 -8.69 36.49
CA GLN A 395 5.42 -8.51 37.53
C GLN A 395 4.94 -7.06 37.59
N PRO A 396 3.63 -6.79 37.81
CA PRO A 396 3.02 -5.46 37.79
C PRO A 396 3.30 -4.62 39.04
N ARG A 397 4.42 -4.81 39.74
CA ARG A 397 4.67 -4.20 41.06
C ARG A 397 4.73 -2.67 41.06
N HIS A 398 5.01 -1.99 39.93
CA HIS A 398 5.22 -0.54 39.86
C HIS A 398 4.56 0.13 38.63
N ASP A 399 3.57 -0.51 38.01
CA ASP A 399 2.88 0.10 36.86
C ASP A 399 1.96 1.23 37.35
N THR A 400 2.39 2.46 37.14
CA THR A 400 1.51 3.63 37.26
C THR A 400 0.58 3.66 36.03
N ILE A 401 -0.70 3.54 36.26
CA ILE A 401 -1.72 3.62 35.21
C ILE A 401 -2.11 5.10 35.09
N ASP A 402 -1.88 5.69 33.93
CA ASP A 402 -2.30 7.06 33.63
C ASP A 402 -3.83 7.21 33.77
N GLY A 403 -4.29 8.41 34.07
CA GLY A 403 -5.72 8.69 34.17
C GLY A 403 -6.44 8.49 32.83
N LEU A 404 -7.72 8.08 32.89
CA LEU A 404 -8.52 7.86 31.67
C LEU A 404 -8.49 9.07 30.73
N LYS A 405 -8.53 10.30 31.26
CA LYS A 405 -8.49 11.52 30.45
C LYS A 405 -7.18 11.62 29.65
N ASP A 406 -6.05 11.39 30.29
CA ASP A 406 -4.74 11.51 29.66
C ASP A 406 -4.54 10.43 28.58
N LEU A 407 -5.06 9.21 28.83
CA LEU A 407 -5.05 8.12 27.84
C LEU A 407 -5.93 8.44 26.62
N VAL A 408 -7.10 9.03 26.83
CA VAL A 408 -8.00 9.45 25.75
C VAL A 408 -7.41 10.59 24.95
N ASP A 409 -6.83 11.59 25.61
CA ASP A 409 -6.21 12.74 24.94
C ASP A 409 -4.99 12.30 24.10
N ARG A 410 -4.19 11.36 24.62
CA ARG A 410 -3.08 10.73 23.85
C ARG A 410 -3.60 9.96 22.65
N ALA A 411 -4.65 9.16 22.82
CA ALA A 411 -5.25 8.40 21.73
C ALA A 411 -5.82 9.32 20.63
N LEU A 412 -6.50 10.40 21.00
CA LEU A 412 -7.02 11.40 20.05
C LEU A 412 -5.90 12.04 19.21
N ALA A 413 -4.73 12.30 19.81
CA ALA A 413 -3.61 12.94 19.14
C ALA A 413 -2.80 11.98 18.27
N GLN A 414 -2.61 10.72 18.68
CA GLN A 414 -1.62 9.83 18.10
C GLN A 414 -2.19 8.71 17.22
N ARG A 415 -3.49 8.38 17.31
CA ARG A 415 -4.08 7.26 16.57
C ARG A 415 -4.11 7.50 15.07
N PRO A 416 -3.48 6.60 14.28
CA PRO A 416 -3.42 6.76 12.82
C PRO A 416 -4.78 6.68 12.12
N ASP A 417 -5.72 5.87 12.62
CA ASP A 417 -7.05 5.69 12.04
C ASP A 417 -7.89 6.98 12.11
N LEU A 418 -7.82 7.73 13.22
CA LEU A 418 -8.48 9.02 13.35
C LEU A 418 -7.85 10.08 12.43
N GLN A 419 -6.52 10.10 12.33
CA GLN A 419 -5.80 11.00 11.41
C GLN A 419 -6.14 10.68 9.95
N GLN A 420 -6.25 9.41 9.58
CA GLN A 420 -6.70 8.98 8.24
C GLN A 420 -8.12 9.47 7.95
N ALA A 421 -9.04 9.29 8.89
CA ALA A 421 -10.43 9.74 8.73
C ALA A 421 -10.54 11.27 8.56
N GLN A 422 -9.73 12.03 9.30
CA GLN A 422 -9.63 13.49 9.16
C GLN A 422 -9.15 13.88 7.76
N ILE A 423 -8.07 13.26 7.28
CA ILE A 423 -7.54 13.53 5.94
C ILE A 423 -8.56 13.15 4.85
N GLN A 424 -9.28 12.05 5.03
CA GLN A 424 -10.32 11.61 4.08
C GLN A 424 -11.48 12.62 4.02
N MET A 425 -11.87 13.19 5.17
CA MET A 425 -12.87 14.26 5.23
C MET A 425 -12.37 15.53 4.51
N ASP A 426 -11.09 15.89 4.67
CA ASP A 426 -10.46 16.99 3.94
C ASP A 426 -10.41 16.72 2.44
N ASN A 427 -10.16 15.49 2.00
CA ASN A 427 -10.20 15.10 0.59
C ASN A 427 -11.59 15.31 -0.01
N THR A 428 -12.64 14.93 0.71
CA THR A 428 -14.02 15.17 0.27
C THR A 428 -14.32 16.67 0.17
N LYS A 429 -13.88 17.48 1.14
CA LYS A 429 -14.00 18.93 1.10
C LYS A 429 -13.27 19.56 -0.09
N ILE A 430 -12.08 19.05 -0.44
CA ILE A 430 -11.34 19.45 -1.65
C ILE A 430 -12.15 19.08 -2.91
N GLY A 431 -12.76 17.88 -2.94
CA GLY A 431 -13.60 17.41 -4.05
C GLY A 431 -14.80 18.32 -4.35
N ILE A 432 -15.45 18.84 -3.29
CA ILE A 432 -16.61 19.75 -3.41
C ILE A 432 -16.28 21.02 -4.21
N ALA A 433 -15.03 21.49 -4.23
CA ALA A 433 -14.63 22.62 -5.07
C ALA A 433 -14.84 22.33 -6.56
N GLY A 434 -14.68 21.07 -6.99
CA GLY A 434 -14.94 20.64 -8.37
C GLY A 434 -16.42 20.66 -8.75
N SER A 435 -17.28 20.07 -7.92
CA SER A 435 -18.73 20.05 -8.15
C SER A 435 -19.36 21.43 -8.00
N ARG A 436 -18.85 22.28 -7.08
CA ARG A 436 -19.27 23.68 -6.98
C ARG A 436 -18.94 24.46 -8.25
N SER A 437 -17.75 24.25 -8.83
CA SER A 437 -17.36 24.91 -10.09
C SER A 437 -18.25 24.48 -11.26
N GLN A 438 -18.76 23.24 -11.25
CA GLN A 438 -19.66 22.74 -12.29
C GLN A 438 -21.04 23.38 -12.27
N LEU A 439 -21.43 24.02 -11.16
CA LEU A 439 -22.69 24.81 -11.11
C LEU A 439 -22.64 26.07 -11.96
N LEU A 440 -21.44 26.59 -12.26
CA LEU A 440 -21.25 27.79 -13.05
C LEU A 440 -21.44 27.51 -14.55
N PRO A 441 -21.92 28.47 -15.35
CA PRO A 441 -21.89 28.37 -16.80
C PRO A 441 -20.43 28.29 -17.29
N SER A 442 -20.18 27.68 -18.45
CA SER A 442 -18.86 27.76 -19.07
C SER A 442 -18.72 29.06 -19.86
N LEU A 443 -17.66 29.80 -19.62
CA LEU A 443 -17.23 30.95 -20.38
C LEU A 443 -15.76 30.76 -20.72
N ASP A 444 -15.49 30.56 -21.99
CA ASP A 444 -14.16 30.31 -22.51
C ASP A 444 -13.71 31.48 -23.40
N LEU A 445 -12.53 32.00 -23.14
CA LEU A 445 -11.81 32.92 -24.01
C LEU A 445 -10.98 32.10 -24.99
N ASN A 446 -11.23 32.24 -26.27
CA ASN A 446 -10.44 31.61 -27.33
C ASN A 446 -9.68 32.70 -28.11
N ALA A 447 -8.37 32.57 -28.15
CA ALA A 447 -7.52 33.41 -28.96
C ALA A 447 -6.73 32.53 -29.95
N SER A 448 -6.76 32.87 -31.20
CA SER A 448 -5.98 32.17 -32.22
C SER A 448 -5.11 33.14 -33.01
N PHE A 449 -3.93 32.71 -33.34
CA PHE A 449 -3.01 33.33 -34.26
C PHE A 449 -2.57 32.26 -35.26
N GLN A 450 -2.66 32.60 -36.56
CA GLN A 450 -2.18 31.73 -37.63
C GLN A 450 -1.42 32.57 -38.64
N ASN A 451 -0.31 32.05 -39.12
CA ASN A 451 0.40 32.65 -40.26
C ASN A 451 0.41 31.65 -41.41
N ASN A 452 0.05 32.09 -42.58
CA ASN A 452 -0.13 31.28 -43.77
C ASN A 452 1.00 31.54 -44.78
N ALA A 453 1.32 30.51 -45.57
CA ALA A 453 2.23 30.58 -46.68
C ALA A 453 1.71 29.73 -47.85
N LEU A 454 1.93 30.20 -49.04
CA LEU A 454 1.63 29.47 -50.27
C LEU A 454 2.81 29.63 -51.23
N THR A 455 3.28 28.53 -51.79
CA THR A 455 4.27 28.51 -52.84
C THR A 455 4.01 27.40 -53.83
N GLY A 456 4.58 27.48 -55.01
CA GLY A 456 4.49 26.42 -56.01
C GLY A 456 5.31 26.66 -57.25
N THR A 457 5.22 25.77 -58.18
CA THR A 457 5.75 25.93 -59.54
C THR A 457 4.61 26.29 -60.47
N ILE A 458 4.94 27.00 -61.53
CA ILE A 458 3.94 27.34 -62.56
C ILE A 458 3.38 26.03 -63.11
N ASN A 459 2.06 25.98 -63.22
CA ASN A 459 1.36 24.78 -63.66
C ASN A 459 1.60 24.50 -65.15
N ASP A 460 2.07 23.31 -65.48
CA ASP A 460 2.37 22.84 -66.85
C ASP A 460 1.22 22.02 -67.47
N VAL A 461 0.11 21.84 -66.78
CA VAL A 461 -1.04 21.04 -67.25
C VAL A 461 -1.77 21.82 -68.37
N THR A 462 -1.92 21.16 -69.51
CA THR A 462 -2.59 21.70 -70.69
C THR A 462 -4.12 21.69 -70.61
N LEU A 463 -4.77 22.65 -71.26
CA LEU A 463 -6.24 22.66 -71.43
C LEU A 463 -6.71 21.51 -72.33
N PRO A 464 -7.98 21.05 -72.18
CA PRO A 464 -8.63 20.19 -73.14
C PRO A 464 -8.66 20.85 -74.53
N GLY A 465 -8.05 20.22 -75.51
CA GLY A 465 -7.93 20.82 -76.87
C GLY A 465 -6.53 21.35 -77.21
N GLY A 466 -5.59 21.27 -76.25
CA GLY A 466 -4.19 21.71 -76.45
C GLY A 466 -3.97 23.18 -76.12
N GLY A 467 -2.76 23.48 -75.71
CA GLY A 467 -2.39 24.83 -75.29
C GLY A 467 -2.27 25.00 -73.75
N LEU A 468 -1.41 25.88 -73.31
CA LEU A 468 -1.28 26.30 -71.94
C LEU A 468 -2.14 27.54 -71.69
N PRO A 469 -2.89 27.64 -70.58
CA PRO A 469 -3.52 28.87 -70.17
C PRO A 469 -2.46 29.99 -70.03
N ASN A 470 -2.82 31.23 -70.36
CA ASN A 470 -1.95 32.36 -70.07
C ASN A 470 -1.90 32.59 -68.56
N ARG A 471 -0.84 32.15 -67.90
CA ARG A 471 -0.65 32.23 -66.45
C ARG A 471 0.41 33.27 -66.14
N ASN A 472 0.07 34.17 -65.23
CA ASN A 472 1.01 35.15 -64.71
C ASN A 472 0.93 35.22 -63.20
N PRO A 473 1.27 34.10 -62.47
CA PRO A 473 1.25 34.16 -61.04
C PRO A 473 2.28 35.13 -60.52
N ASP A 474 1.98 35.77 -59.39
CA ASP A 474 2.89 36.68 -58.74
C ASP A 474 4.23 35.94 -58.43
N PRO A 475 5.38 36.46 -58.88
CA PRO A 475 6.70 35.86 -58.62
C PRO A 475 6.95 35.58 -57.15
N TYR A 476 6.28 36.28 -56.26
CA TYR A 476 6.37 36.06 -54.82
C TYR A 476 5.97 34.64 -54.37
N PHE A 477 5.02 34.02 -55.06
CA PHE A 477 4.53 32.70 -54.79
C PHE A 477 5.27 31.59 -55.56
N ILE A 478 6.15 31.97 -56.49
CA ILE A 478 6.89 31.01 -57.28
C ILE A 478 8.11 30.58 -56.50
N GLY A 479 8.23 29.26 -56.19
CA GLY A 479 9.36 28.73 -55.49
C GLY A 479 9.10 27.39 -54.79
N GLY A 480 10.16 26.91 -54.11
CA GLY A 480 10.09 25.68 -53.34
C GLY A 480 9.73 25.92 -51.87
N TYR A 481 9.85 24.85 -51.07
CA TYR A 481 9.52 24.85 -49.65
C TYR A 481 10.23 25.93 -48.81
N GLY A 482 11.48 26.29 -49.19
CA GLY A 482 12.23 27.38 -48.53
C GLY A 482 11.55 28.74 -48.63
N ASN A 483 10.84 29.02 -49.76
CA ASN A 483 10.07 30.23 -49.93
C ASN A 483 8.82 30.22 -49.02
N ALA A 484 8.12 29.08 -48.87
CA ALA A 484 7.03 28.93 -47.90
C ALA A 484 7.50 29.23 -46.47
N LEU A 485 8.65 28.70 -46.05
CA LEU A 485 9.21 28.99 -44.74
C LEU A 485 9.54 30.46 -44.55
N ALA A 486 10.14 31.12 -45.58
CA ALA A 486 10.43 32.55 -45.54
C ALA A 486 9.15 33.39 -45.34
N GLN A 487 8.05 33.05 -46.04
CA GLN A 487 6.76 33.70 -45.87
C GLN A 487 6.18 33.54 -44.45
N LEU A 488 6.29 32.34 -43.88
CA LEU A 488 5.84 32.05 -42.49
C LEU A 488 6.59 32.93 -41.49
N PHE A 489 7.90 32.99 -41.56
CA PHE A 489 8.71 33.74 -40.58
C PHE A 489 8.65 35.26 -40.79
N ARG A 490 8.39 35.74 -42.02
CA ARG A 490 8.16 37.17 -42.32
C ARG A 490 6.78 37.67 -41.90
N ARG A 491 5.87 36.77 -41.49
CA ARG A 491 4.48 37.09 -41.09
C ARG A 491 3.70 37.85 -42.17
N ASN A 492 3.77 37.40 -43.39
CA ASN A 492 3.19 38.13 -44.50
C ASN A 492 1.68 37.95 -44.62
N PHE A 493 1.14 36.83 -44.12
CA PHE A 493 -0.32 36.52 -44.19
C PHE A 493 -0.82 36.07 -42.81
N PRO A 494 -0.87 37.00 -41.82
CA PRO A 494 -1.29 36.66 -40.47
C PRO A 494 -2.83 36.73 -40.34
N ASP A 495 -3.41 35.70 -39.74
CA ASP A 495 -4.77 35.66 -39.26
C ASP A 495 -4.77 35.67 -37.73
N TYR A 496 -5.61 36.44 -37.13
CA TYR A 496 -5.80 36.45 -35.68
C TYR A 496 -7.26 36.60 -35.33
N SER A 497 -7.68 35.89 -34.31
CA SER A 497 -9.03 36.02 -33.77
C SER A 497 -9.02 35.93 -32.24
N VAL A 498 -9.92 36.66 -31.62
CA VAL A 498 -10.22 36.58 -30.20
C VAL A 498 -11.73 36.53 -30.06
N GLY A 499 -12.21 35.55 -29.33
CA GLY A 499 -13.64 35.36 -29.14
C GLY A 499 -13.97 34.79 -27.76
N PHE A 500 -15.19 35.00 -27.34
CA PHE A 500 -15.74 34.41 -26.12
C PHE A 500 -16.84 33.42 -26.50
N GLN A 501 -16.80 32.26 -25.85
CA GLN A 501 -17.82 31.24 -25.97
C GLN A 501 -18.52 31.07 -24.63
N LEU A 502 -19.80 31.44 -24.56
CA LEU A 502 -20.63 31.27 -23.36
C LEU A 502 -21.60 30.12 -23.59
N ASN A 503 -21.59 29.13 -22.68
CA ASN A 503 -22.54 28.03 -22.68
C ASN A 503 -23.27 27.98 -21.33
N ILE A 504 -24.58 28.18 -21.33
CA ILE A 504 -25.42 28.24 -20.13
C ILE A 504 -26.39 27.05 -20.16
N PRO A 505 -26.18 26.00 -19.31
CA PRO A 505 -27.15 24.92 -19.20
C PRO A 505 -28.41 25.40 -18.49
N ILE A 506 -29.55 25.44 -19.18
CA ILE A 506 -30.79 26.04 -18.67
C ILE A 506 -31.28 25.37 -17.39
N ASN A 507 -31.26 24.04 -17.31
CA ASN A 507 -31.75 23.31 -16.13
C ASN A 507 -30.65 22.89 -15.15
N ASN A 508 -29.40 22.75 -15.58
CA ASN A 508 -28.22 22.35 -14.82
C ASN A 508 -28.45 21.26 -13.71
N ARG A 509 -29.35 20.29 -14.00
CA ARG A 509 -29.83 19.30 -13.02
C ARG A 509 -28.72 18.37 -12.56
N THR A 510 -27.86 17.92 -13.47
CA THR A 510 -26.75 17.01 -13.17
C THR A 510 -25.77 17.66 -12.21
N ALA A 511 -25.27 18.84 -12.49
CA ALA A 511 -24.34 19.54 -11.61
C ALA A 511 -24.93 19.85 -10.23
N ARG A 512 -26.22 20.20 -10.18
CA ARG A 512 -26.90 20.39 -8.88
C ARG A 512 -27.04 19.11 -8.08
N ALA A 513 -27.36 17.99 -8.74
CA ALA A 513 -27.46 16.69 -8.10
C ALA A 513 -26.09 16.22 -7.57
N ASP A 514 -25.03 16.37 -8.37
CA ASP A 514 -23.66 16.02 -7.98
C ASP A 514 -23.19 16.86 -6.78
N TYR A 515 -23.44 18.17 -6.78
CA TYR A 515 -23.10 19.03 -5.67
C TYR A 515 -23.85 18.68 -4.38
N ILE A 516 -25.16 18.39 -4.46
CA ILE A 516 -25.97 17.96 -3.30
C ILE A 516 -25.43 16.63 -2.77
N ARG A 517 -25.15 15.68 -3.65
CA ARG A 517 -24.58 14.38 -3.29
C ARG A 517 -23.25 14.54 -2.54
N ASP A 518 -22.33 15.34 -3.07
CA ASP A 518 -21.03 15.56 -2.45
C ASP A 518 -21.16 16.21 -1.07
N GLN A 519 -22.08 17.17 -0.90
CA GLN A 519 -22.37 17.76 0.40
C GLN A 519 -22.96 16.76 1.40
N LEU A 520 -23.86 15.88 0.96
CA LEU A 520 -24.44 14.85 1.81
C LEU A 520 -23.37 13.83 2.22
N GLN A 521 -22.48 13.43 1.30
CA GLN A 521 -21.34 12.56 1.59
C GLN A 521 -20.38 13.19 2.62
N TYR A 522 -20.10 14.48 2.50
CA TYR A 522 -19.28 15.19 3.48
C TYR A 522 -19.92 15.19 4.88
N ARG A 523 -21.23 15.46 4.98
CA ARG A 523 -21.96 15.38 6.25
C ARG A 523 -21.97 13.96 6.83
N GLN A 524 -22.17 12.96 5.98
CA GLN A 524 -22.08 11.55 6.40
C GLN A 524 -20.69 11.22 6.96
N GLN A 525 -19.62 11.70 6.33
CA GLN A 525 -18.25 11.49 6.82
C GLN A 525 -18.01 12.21 8.16
N GLN A 526 -18.55 13.42 8.36
CA GLN A 526 -18.48 14.10 9.66
C GLN A 526 -19.11 13.27 10.78
N LEU A 527 -20.30 12.70 10.53
CA LEU A 527 -20.97 11.84 11.52
C LEU A 527 -20.19 10.53 11.74
N THR A 528 -19.63 9.95 10.69
CA THR A 528 -18.79 8.75 10.79
C THR A 528 -17.54 9.02 11.62
N PHE A 529 -16.87 10.16 11.40
CA PHE A 529 -15.71 10.58 12.18
C PHE A 529 -16.08 10.76 13.67
N GLN A 530 -17.20 11.44 13.96
CA GLN A 530 -17.67 11.59 15.34
C GLN A 530 -17.97 10.24 16.00
N ARG A 531 -18.56 9.29 15.27
CA ARG A 531 -18.76 7.92 15.74
C ARG A 531 -17.43 7.24 16.04
N GLN A 532 -16.44 7.32 15.14
CA GLN A 532 -15.11 6.75 15.37
C GLN A 532 -14.42 7.32 16.61
N VAL A 533 -14.55 8.63 16.86
CA VAL A 533 -14.05 9.25 18.09
C VAL A 533 -14.74 8.69 19.34
N ASN A 534 -16.05 8.48 19.30
CA ASN A 534 -16.79 7.89 20.41
C ASN A 534 -16.41 6.40 20.62
N ASP A 535 -16.32 5.62 19.56
CA ASP A 535 -15.89 4.22 19.59
C ASP A 535 -14.48 4.08 20.16
N MET A 536 -13.56 5.01 19.79
CA MET A 536 -12.21 5.06 20.35
C MET A 536 -12.23 5.29 21.87
N ARG A 537 -13.04 6.25 22.36
CA ARG A 537 -13.17 6.50 23.81
C ARG A 537 -13.65 5.26 24.56
N VAL A 538 -14.65 4.57 24.02
CA VAL A 538 -15.17 3.31 24.58
C VAL A 538 -14.07 2.24 24.58
N ASN A 539 -13.32 2.10 23.49
CA ASN A 539 -12.24 1.11 23.37
C ASN A 539 -11.10 1.36 24.36
N VAL A 540 -10.71 2.62 24.58
CA VAL A 540 -9.69 2.98 25.57
C VAL A 540 -10.21 2.69 26.99
N GLN A 541 -11.44 3.05 27.30
CA GLN A 541 -12.05 2.78 28.60
C GLN A 541 -12.16 1.28 28.87
N ASN A 542 -12.61 0.50 27.89
CA ASN A 542 -12.70 -0.96 28.01
C ASN A 542 -11.32 -1.61 28.20
N ALA A 543 -10.30 -1.14 27.48
CA ALA A 543 -8.94 -1.63 27.63
C ALA A 543 -8.35 -1.29 29.01
N LEU A 544 -8.62 -0.10 29.54
CA LEU A 544 -8.23 0.29 30.89
C LEU A 544 -8.94 -0.59 31.95
N THR A 545 -10.24 -0.80 31.80
CA THR A 545 -11.02 -1.66 32.71
C THR A 545 -10.50 -3.11 32.67
N ALA A 546 -10.20 -3.63 31.48
CA ALA A 546 -9.63 -4.98 31.30
C ALA A 546 -8.24 -5.09 31.96
N LEU A 547 -7.40 -4.06 31.88
CA LEU A 547 -6.11 -4.04 32.54
C LEU A 547 -6.23 -4.05 34.06
N ILE A 548 -7.13 -3.23 34.64
CA ILE A 548 -7.40 -3.20 36.07
C ILE A 548 -7.90 -4.57 36.55
N GLN A 549 -8.84 -5.17 35.81
CA GLN A 549 -9.37 -6.50 36.12
C GLN A 549 -8.27 -7.58 36.03
N ALA A 550 -7.43 -7.56 34.99
CA ALA A 550 -6.34 -8.51 34.81
C ALA A 550 -5.31 -8.40 35.95
N ARG A 551 -5.01 -7.17 36.41
CA ARG A 551 -4.15 -6.92 37.58
C ARG A 551 -4.73 -7.53 38.85
N ALA A 552 -5.99 -7.27 39.15
CA ALA A 552 -6.66 -7.82 40.31
C ALA A 552 -6.72 -9.36 40.30
N ARG A 553 -6.94 -9.98 39.13
CA ARG A 553 -6.87 -11.43 38.96
C ARG A 553 -5.46 -11.98 39.23
N TYR A 554 -4.43 -11.32 38.74
CA TYR A 554 -3.04 -11.71 38.99
C TYR A 554 -2.72 -11.62 40.50
N GLU A 555 -3.07 -10.52 41.18
CA GLU A 555 -2.87 -10.36 42.62
C GLU A 555 -3.60 -11.44 43.44
N ALA A 556 -4.80 -11.83 43.02
CA ALA A 556 -5.54 -12.94 43.64
C ALA A 556 -4.87 -14.31 43.42
N ALA A 557 -4.41 -14.57 42.19
CA ALA A 557 -3.73 -15.83 41.85
C ALA A 557 -2.39 -15.98 42.60
N VAL A 558 -1.63 -14.89 42.79
CA VAL A 558 -0.40 -14.91 43.61
C VAL A 558 -0.71 -15.29 45.05
N LYS A 559 -1.77 -14.71 45.64
CA LYS A 559 -2.20 -15.06 47.02
C LYS A 559 -2.64 -16.52 47.09
N GLU A 560 -3.43 -16.99 46.14
CA GLU A 560 -3.88 -18.39 46.08
C GLU A 560 -2.67 -19.34 46.04
N ARG A 561 -1.67 -19.11 45.15
CA ARG A 561 -0.47 -19.93 45.13
C ARG A 561 0.27 -19.92 46.47
N GLN A 562 0.44 -18.75 47.09
CA GLN A 562 1.11 -18.64 48.41
C GLN A 562 0.37 -19.44 49.51
N LEU A 563 -0.97 -19.38 49.50
CA LEU A 563 -1.77 -20.14 50.47
C LEU A 563 -1.72 -21.65 50.21
N GLN A 564 -1.77 -22.09 48.95
CA GLN A 564 -1.61 -23.51 48.61
C GLN A 564 -0.22 -24.05 48.95
N GLU A 565 0.83 -23.21 48.80
CA GLU A 565 2.23 -23.58 49.20
C GLU A 565 2.31 -23.80 50.71
N GLN A 566 1.72 -22.88 51.52
CA GLN A 566 1.67 -23.04 52.97
C GLN A 566 0.81 -24.23 53.39
N THR A 567 -0.29 -24.50 52.68
CA THR A 567 -1.14 -25.66 52.94
C THR A 567 -0.41 -26.97 52.70
N LEU A 568 0.37 -27.03 51.58
CA LEU A 568 1.17 -28.18 51.25
C LEU A 568 2.28 -28.43 52.33
N ASP A 569 2.97 -27.36 52.77
CA ASP A 569 3.98 -27.45 53.81
C ASP A 569 3.37 -27.97 55.12
N ALA A 570 2.18 -27.46 55.52
CA ALA A 570 1.46 -27.93 56.70
C ALA A 570 1.05 -29.39 56.57
N GLU A 571 0.57 -29.82 55.39
CA GLU A 571 0.10 -31.17 55.13
C GLU A 571 1.29 -32.17 55.10
N ASN A 572 2.41 -31.77 54.53
CA ASN A 572 3.67 -32.57 54.61
C ASN A 572 4.11 -32.78 56.05
N LYS A 573 4.04 -31.76 56.91
CA LYS A 573 4.39 -31.88 58.34
C LYS A 573 3.43 -32.82 59.08
N LYS A 574 2.09 -32.74 58.84
CA LYS A 574 1.11 -33.66 59.39
C LYS A 574 1.34 -35.11 58.94
N TYR A 575 1.68 -35.29 57.66
CA TYR A 575 1.97 -36.61 57.11
C TYR A 575 3.22 -37.23 57.77
N ALA A 576 4.27 -36.43 57.97
CA ALA A 576 5.47 -36.91 58.68
C ALA A 576 5.21 -37.31 60.14
N LEU A 577 4.19 -36.75 60.77
CA LEU A 577 3.73 -37.08 62.13
C LEU A 577 2.67 -38.21 62.18
N GLY A 578 2.30 -38.77 61.00
CA GLY A 578 1.24 -39.79 60.90
C GLY A 578 -0.20 -39.25 61.07
N ALA A 579 -0.40 -37.91 61.10
CA ALA A 579 -1.69 -37.27 61.28
C ALA A 579 -2.42 -36.95 59.96
N SER A 580 -1.86 -37.31 58.81
CA SER A 580 -2.43 -37.17 57.49
C SER A 580 -2.17 -38.38 56.61
N THR A 581 -2.89 -38.48 55.50
CA THR A 581 -2.72 -39.55 54.52
C THR A 581 -1.89 -39.10 53.31
N ALA A 582 -1.20 -40.04 52.67
CA ALA A 582 -0.46 -39.79 51.43
C ALA A 582 -1.41 -39.20 50.34
N PHE A 583 -2.65 -39.63 50.29
CA PHE A 583 -3.67 -39.09 49.36
C PHE A 583 -3.88 -37.60 49.56
N GLN A 584 -3.96 -37.11 50.79
CA GLN A 584 -4.19 -35.70 51.09
C GLN A 584 -2.96 -34.85 50.68
N VAL A 585 -1.74 -35.33 50.87
CA VAL A 585 -0.55 -34.64 50.41
C VAL A 585 -0.53 -34.51 48.88
N VAL A 586 -0.86 -35.56 48.14
CA VAL A 586 -0.94 -35.54 46.68
C VAL A 586 -2.04 -34.61 46.20
N GLN A 587 -3.18 -34.58 46.87
CA GLN A 587 -4.25 -33.66 46.54
C GLN A 587 -3.80 -32.19 46.68
N THR A 588 -3.15 -31.84 47.81
CA THR A 588 -2.63 -30.49 48.03
C THR A 588 -1.47 -30.14 47.06
N GLN A 589 -0.66 -31.09 46.63
CA GLN A 589 0.33 -30.90 45.59
C GLN A 589 -0.31 -30.56 44.23
N ARG A 590 -1.35 -31.28 43.87
CA ARG A 590 -2.14 -30.99 42.64
C ARG A 590 -2.76 -29.61 42.70
N ASP A 591 -3.33 -29.22 43.84
CA ASP A 591 -3.99 -27.93 44.03
C ASP A 591 -2.95 -26.80 43.96
N LEU A 592 -1.71 -27.02 44.47
CA LEU A 592 -0.57 -26.09 44.29
C LEU A 592 -0.17 -25.99 42.82
N ALA A 593 -0.02 -27.09 42.08
CA ALA A 593 0.31 -27.08 40.66
C ALA A 593 -0.73 -26.34 39.83
N GLN A 594 -2.02 -26.53 40.16
CA GLN A 594 -3.09 -25.80 39.51
C GLN A 594 -3.06 -24.30 39.84
N ALA A 595 -2.75 -23.92 41.08
CA ALA A 595 -2.59 -22.50 41.47
C ALA A 595 -1.39 -21.84 40.77
N GLN A 596 -0.28 -22.55 40.62
CA GLN A 596 0.91 -22.10 39.85
C GLN A 596 0.56 -21.87 38.37
N ALA A 597 -0.14 -22.82 37.74
CA ALA A 597 -0.58 -22.65 36.35
C ALA A 597 -1.56 -21.46 36.20
N SER A 598 -2.46 -21.26 37.18
CA SER A 598 -3.39 -20.12 37.22
C SER A 598 -2.68 -18.79 37.37
N GLU A 599 -1.62 -18.70 38.17
CA GLU A 599 -0.78 -17.50 38.33
C GLU A 599 -0.09 -17.14 37.01
N VAL A 600 0.55 -18.10 36.34
CA VAL A 600 1.20 -17.90 35.04
C VAL A 600 0.19 -17.41 33.99
N ALA A 601 -0.98 -18.06 33.92
CA ALA A 601 -2.06 -17.64 33.00
C ALA A 601 -2.57 -16.24 33.30
N ALA A 602 -2.73 -15.87 34.59
CA ALA A 602 -3.18 -14.54 35.01
C ALA A 602 -2.14 -13.46 34.64
N LEU A 603 -0.84 -13.76 34.79
CA LEU A 603 0.25 -12.85 34.42
C LEU A 603 0.33 -12.63 32.90
N ALA A 604 0.18 -13.69 32.11
CA ALA A 604 0.09 -13.60 30.66
C ALA A 604 -1.12 -12.77 30.21
N ASN A 605 -2.28 -12.94 30.86
CA ASN A 605 -3.47 -12.14 30.61
C ASN A 605 -3.26 -10.66 30.94
N TYR A 606 -2.56 -10.35 32.04
CA TYR A 606 -2.18 -8.98 32.39
C TYR A 606 -1.29 -8.35 31.31
N SER A 607 -0.27 -9.07 30.83
CA SER A 607 0.64 -8.61 29.79
C SER A 607 -0.11 -8.32 28.48
N ARG A 608 -1.05 -9.19 28.08
CA ARG A 608 -1.92 -8.96 26.90
C ARG A 608 -2.84 -7.73 27.07
N ALA A 609 -3.45 -7.58 28.23
CA ALA A 609 -4.30 -6.41 28.51
C ALA A 609 -3.48 -5.11 28.44
N ARG A 610 -2.22 -5.15 28.89
CA ARG A 610 -1.30 -4.00 28.79
C ARG A 610 -0.97 -3.67 27.34
N VAL A 611 -0.61 -4.65 26.54
CA VAL A 611 -0.34 -4.47 25.10
C VAL A 611 -1.56 -3.91 24.37
N GLN A 612 -2.76 -4.38 24.72
CA GLN A 612 -4.00 -3.89 24.14
C GLN A 612 -4.29 -2.43 24.51
N LEU A 613 -3.97 -1.99 25.72
CA LEU A 613 -4.07 -0.60 26.12
C LEU A 613 -3.05 0.25 25.35
N ASP A 614 -1.79 -0.19 25.26
CA ASP A 614 -0.73 0.50 24.53
C ASP A 614 -1.06 0.61 23.02
N LEU A 615 -1.71 -0.39 22.43
CA LEU A 615 -2.19 -0.36 21.05
C LEU A 615 -3.35 0.65 20.88
N ASN A 616 -4.33 0.64 21.80
CA ASN A 616 -5.49 1.53 21.74
C ASN A 616 -5.14 3.01 21.97
N THR A 617 -4.07 3.28 22.72
CA THR A 617 -3.53 4.63 22.93
C THR A 617 -2.47 5.04 21.91
N ALA A 618 -2.12 4.13 20.98
CA ALA A 618 -1.05 4.30 19.98
C ALA A 618 0.36 4.55 20.58
N SER A 619 0.59 4.18 21.84
CA SER A 619 1.88 4.32 22.56
C SER A 619 2.83 3.15 22.35
N ILE A 620 2.40 2.09 21.67
CA ILE A 620 3.16 0.83 21.52
C ILE A 620 4.53 1.03 20.85
N LEU A 621 4.62 1.88 19.82
CA LEU A 621 5.88 2.14 19.12
C LEU A 621 6.89 2.88 20.01
N GLU A 622 6.43 3.85 20.75
CA GLU A 622 7.25 4.62 21.70
C GLU A 622 7.78 3.72 22.82
N LYS A 623 6.90 2.87 23.38
CA LYS A 623 7.25 1.95 24.46
C LYS A 623 8.33 0.93 24.07
N TYR A 624 8.26 0.41 22.84
CA TYR A 624 9.25 -0.55 22.34
C TYR A 624 10.38 0.10 21.50
N GLY A 625 10.49 1.43 21.51
CA GLY A 625 11.57 2.16 20.84
C GLY A 625 11.62 1.97 19.31
N VAL A 626 10.46 1.74 18.67
CA VAL A 626 10.39 1.49 17.23
C VAL A 626 10.18 2.80 16.48
N ASP A 627 11.14 3.18 15.65
CA ASP A 627 10.99 4.29 14.70
C ASP A 627 10.33 3.80 13.40
N ILE A 628 9.34 4.57 12.92
CA ILE A 628 8.65 4.32 11.65
C ILE A 628 9.60 4.41 10.46
N VAL A 629 10.62 5.30 10.52
CA VAL A 629 11.61 5.45 9.45
C VAL A 629 12.46 4.18 9.34
N ASP A 630 12.88 3.62 10.47
CA ASP A 630 13.63 2.37 10.54
C ASP A 630 12.76 1.19 10.08
N ALA A 631 11.50 1.12 10.54
CA ALA A 631 10.55 0.11 10.08
C ALA A 631 10.33 0.16 8.56
N ARG A 632 10.29 1.37 7.96
CA ARG A 632 10.16 1.54 6.50
C ARG A 632 11.39 1.05 5.74
N SER A 633 12.60 1.29 6.29
CA SER A 633 13.86 0.88 5.66
C SER A 633 14.21 -0.61 5.87
N GLY A 634 13.43 -1.35 6.67
CA GLY A 634 13.73 -2.72 7.05
C GLY A 634 14.88 -2.84 8.05
N LYS A 635 15.25 -1.75 8.73
CA LYS A 635 16.26 -1.76 9.78
C LYS A 635 15.58 -2.00 11.12
N SER A 636 16.22 -2.79 11.97
CA SER A 636 15.78 -2.97 13.34
C SER A 636 16.05 -1.70 14.16
N PRO A 637 15.27 -1.45 15.23
CA PRO A 637 15.59 -0.39 16.17
C PRO A 637 17.03 -0.59 16.69
N ARG A 638 17.78 0.50 16.79
CA ARG A 638 19.09 0.46 17.46
C ARG A 638 18.83 0.02 18.90
N PRO A 639 19.65 -0.91 19.44
CA PRO A 639 19.51 -1.26 20.84
C PRO A 639 19.58 0.04 21.64
N VAL A 640 18.55 0.34 22.40
CA VAL A 640 18.59 1.41 23.40
C VAL A 640 19.73 1.01 24.32
N ALA A 641 20.80 1.80 24.36
CA ALA A 641 21.89 1.57 25.28
C ALA A 641 21.26 1.40 26.66
N SER A 642 21.29 0.16 27.18
CA SER A 642 20.82 -0.11 28.53
C SER A 642 21.67 0.74 29.46
N ASN A 643 21.12 1.84 29.95
CA ASN A 643 21.67 2.51 31.11
C ASN A 643 21.62 1.52 32.27
N GLN A 644 22.62 0.66 32.34
CA GLN A 644 22.98 0.00 33.57
C GLN A 644 23.42 1.11 34.55
N ARG A 645 22.54 1.49 35.43
CA ARG A 645 22.85 2.00 36.76
C ARG A 645 21.92 1.37 37.78
#